data_fc49e8b36467e06d159b6b2cbd6358ee
#
_entry.id   fc49e8b36467e06d159b6b2cbd6358ee
#
_cell.length_a   1.000
_cell.length_b   1.000
_cell.length_c   1.000
_cell.angle_alpha   90.00
_cell.angle_beta   90.00
_cell.angle_gamma   90.00
#
_symmetry.space_group_name_H-M   'P 1'
#
loop_
_entity.id
_entity.type
_entity.pdbx_description
1 polymer ?
#
loop_
_entity_poly.entity_id
_entity_poly.type
_entity_poly.pdbx_seq_one_letter_code
_entity_poly.pdbx_strand_id
1 'polypeptide(L)'
;MLITKLSRWCALTVISVSLMACQSTSEQATTKSVNHVPLTVERIYKDDEFSSQWLGQIRWLADGSGYTAIEKSEKTKETDKDSNDDTEKAESIGKDIVFYDPTTLARQVLISAEQLIPAGKDQALSIDNYLWSDDRSQLLIYTNSKKVWRSNSRGDYWILNLKTNQLSQLGGKDVQDSSLMFAKFSPDGSKVAYVTDNNIYVETLANHHIKQLTSDAGNGIINGLFDWVYEEEFSIRDGFRWSPNGKSIAYWQLDTRGSKDFIMINNTDELYPTLTKFPYPKVGEENALAKIGIVNVSNAKTTWAKLPNNSREMYVPRMNWSGNSEQVLIQHVNRKQDTNKLYLTEIKNGDVELILTEQEENFLDFYDDAKWLENGTDFIWKSERSGWRHIYKVSRDGSNIVNLTDGAFDITDVQAIDEKNGWIYFIASPDNVAQRYLYRSKLDGTLSNQRITPKEYTGSNRYQMSSDGQWAIHSFSSFAQPTQKQLIKVDGHQAKHQLMTNEKLNKQLAALAKPEHEFFQVTAQDGVVLDGYIMRPADFDASKKYPIIFYVYGEPAGQTAQDKWRGNAYLWDQMLTEQGFIVASIDNRGTPAPKGRAWRKSIYGAVGILSSRDQADALKAMTERWSYIDSDRVGIWGHSGGGSMTLNMLFRYPELYKVGISLAPVADQRLYDSIYQERYSGLLSDYAEGYEQGSPITHAKNLQGKLLLIHGTGDDNVHYQGTERLINELIKYNRQFDFMSYPNRSHGIREGEGTTLHLKTMMTNYFNQHLK
;
A
#
# COMPACT_ATOMS: atom_id res chain seq x y z
N MET A 1 -42.80 63.66 12.54
CA MET A 1 -43.92 64.00 13.50
C MET A 1 -43.49 63.43 14.83
N LEU A 2 -43.20 64.35 15.71
CA LEU A 2 -43.24 64.38 17.16
C LEU A 2 -42.42 63.31 17.93
N ILE A 3 -41.24 63.69 18.55
CA ILE A 3 -41.06 64.55 19.76
C ILE A 3 -41.78 63.96 20.99
N THR A 4 -40.98 63.56 22.04
CA THR A 4 -40.64 64.35 23.27
C THR A 4 -39.94 63.39 24.24
N LYS A 5 -38.76 63.64 24.75
CA LYS A 5 -38.24 64.48 25.88
C LYS A 5 -38.87 64.18 27.27
N LEU A 6 -38.02 63.88 28.21
CA LEU A 6 -37.69 64.63 29.45
C LEU A 6 -37.11 63.65 30.48
N SER A 7 -36.00 63.73 31.06
CA SER A 7 -35.16 64.67 31.83
C SER A 7 -35.27 64.46 33.35
N ARG A 8 -34.06 64.32 34.00
CA ARG A 8 -33.61 64.80 35.33
C ARG A 8 -34.13 64.10 36.60
N TRP A 9 -33.31 63.73 37.55
CA TRP A 9 -32.57 64.63 38.46
C TRP A 9 -31.52 63.87 39.28
N CYS A 10 -30.46 64.61 39.69
CA CYS A 10 -29.27 64.33 40.50
C CYS A 10 -29.58 64.00 41.99
N ALA A 11 -28.64 63.28 42.59
CA ALA A 11 -28.24 63.55 43.98
C ALA A 11 -26.75 63.15 44.14
N LEU A 12 -25.94 64.17 44.43
CA LEU A 12 -24.55 64.00 44.90
C LEU A 12 -24.56 63.51 46.36
N THR A 13 -23.69 62.56 46.65
CA THR A 13 -23.18 62.30 47.98
C THR A 13 -21.66 62.05 47.87
N VAL A 14 -20.90 63.00 48.42
CA VAL A 14 -19.45 62.96 48.56
C VAL A 14 -19.14 62.13 49.80
N ILE A 15 -18.37 61.07 49.65
CA ILE A 15 -17.68 60.41 50.76
C ILE A 15 -16.20 60.24 50.37
N SER A 16 -15.34 60.90 51.07
CA SER A 16 -13.89 60.76 51.02
C SER A 16 -13.45 59.45 51.57
N VAL A 17 -12.68 58.67 50.79
CA VAL A 17 -11.98 57.51 51.33
C VAL A 17 -10.55 57.47 50.77
N SER A 18 -9.68 57.30 51.70
CA SER A 18 -8.23 57.33 51.75
C SER A 18 -7.59 56.43 50.64
N LEU A 19 -6.51 56.96 50.02
CA LEU A 19 -5.55 56.18 49.23
C LEU A 19 -4.89 55.13 50.12
N MET A 20 -5.15 53.86 49.80
CA MET A 20 -4.25 52.75 50.08
C MET A 20 -3.67 52.29 48.74
N ALA A 21 -2.37 52.46 48.53
CA ALA A 21 -1.60 51.93 47.45
C ALA A 21 -1.50 50.40 47.59
N CYS A 22 -2.26 49.66 46.79
CA CYS A 22 -1.98 48.23 46.53
C CYS A 22 -0.95 48.13 45.40
N GLN A 23 0.28 47.74 45.76
CA GLN A 23 1.24 47.18 44.80
C GLN A 23 0.64 45.93 44.18
N SER A 24 0.28 46.00 42.93
CA SER A 24 0.02 44.82 42.12
C SER A 24 1.36 44.14 41.84
N THR A 25 1.66 43.08 42.59
CA THR A 25 2.65 42.08 42.16
C THR A 25 2.11 41.41 40.89
N SER A 26 2.71 41.76 39.77
CA SER A 26 2.55 40.95 38.55
C SER A 26 3.12 39.55 38.86
N GLU A 27 2.25 38.58 39.10
CA GLU A 27 2.62 37.18 38.94
C GLU A 27 3.00 36.97 37.46
N GLN A 28 4.30 37.04 37.18
CA GLN A 28 4.82 36.39 36.01
C GLN A 28 4.46 34.92 36.14
N ALA A 29 3.51 34.49 35.31
CA ALA A 29 3.28 33.08 35.06
C ALA A 29 4.60 32.50 34.52
N THR A 30 5.42 31.97 35.44
CA THR A 30 6.50 31.08 35.05
C THR A 30 5.86 29.86 34.40
N THR A 31 5.77 29.87 33.09
CA THR A 31 5.60 28.64 32.33
C THR A 31 6.73 27.72 32.76
N LYS A 32 6.42 26.76 33.63
CA LYS A 32 7.31 25.62 33.89
C LYS A 32 7.62 25.00 32.51
N SER A 33 8.84 25.18 32.01
CA SER A 33 9.36 24.39 30.92
C SER A 33 9.27 22.94 31.38
N VAL A 34 8.28 22.21 30.86
CA VAL A 34 8.26 20.76 30.98
C VAL A 34 9.55 20.33 30.28
N ASN A 35 10.51 19.77 31.02
CA ASN A 35 11.72 19.23 30.45
C ASN A 35 11.32 18.04 29.56
N HIS A 36 11.02 18.31 28.29
CA HIS A 36 10.81 17.27 27.28
C HIS A 36 12.15 16.59 27.01
N VAL A 37 12.16 15.27 27.09
CA VAL A 37 13.31 14.47 26.62
C VAL A 37 13.26 14.45 25.10
N PRO A 38 14.26 15.02 24.38
CA PRO A 38 14.26 15.09 22.93
C PRO A 38 14.13 13.73 22.27
N LEU A 39 13.53 13.69 21.10
CA LEU A 39 13.52 12.50 20.26
C LEU A 39 14.94 12.23 19.71
N THR A 40 15.31 10.95 19.65
CA THR A 40 16.53 10.48 18.99
C THR A 40 16.21 9.36 18.02
N VAL A 41 17.13 9.09 17.12
CA VAL A 41 16.96 7.99 16.15
C VAL A 41 16.85 6.65 16.89
N GLU A 42 17.59 6.47 17.97
CA GLU A 42 17.56 5.26 18.80
C GLU A 42 16.18 5.07 19.46
N ARG A 43 15.63 6.10 20.10
CA ARG A 43 14.28 6.04 20.71
C ARG A 43 13.20 5.64 19.70
N ILE A 44 13.33 6.12 18.44
CA ILE A 44 12.32 5.89 17.39
C ILE A 44 12.49 4.51 16.74
N TYR A 45 13.73 4.06 16.48
CA TYR A 45 13.99 2.90 15.61
C TYR A 45 14.66 1.70 16.29
N LYS A 46 15.13 1.83 17.54
CA LYS A 46 15.79 0.75 18.27
C LYS A 46 15.04 0.35 19.54
N ASP A 47 14.57 1.31 20.33
CA ASP A 47 14.11 1.06 21.69
C ASP A 47 12.64 0.63 21.78
N ASP A 48 11.94 0.50 20.65
CA ASP A 48 10.49 0.18 20.54
C ASP A 48 9.59 1.07 21.43
N GLU A 49 10.10 2.25 21.83
CA GLU A 49 9.40 3.14 22.76
C GLU A 49 8.02 3.55 22.19
N PHE A 50 7.94 3.83 20.89
CA PHE A 50 6.74 4.33 20.22
C PHE A 50 6.02 3.27 19.41
N SER A 51 6.12 2.01 19.81
CA SER A 51 5.45 0.92 19.12
C SER A 51 3.92 1.05 19.22
N SER A 52 3.24 0.88 18.09
CA SER A 52 1.78 0.83 18.05
C SER A 52 1.28 -0.49 18.61
N GLN A 53 0.11 -0.44 19.27
CA GLN A 53 -0.62 -1.65 19.62
C GLN A 53 -0.95 -2.43 18.34
N TRP A 54 -0.78 -3.75 18.38
CA TRP A 54 -1.15 -4.64 17.28
C TRP A 54 -2.34 -5.50 17.64
N LEU A 55 -3.37 -5.51 16.79
CA LEU A 55 -4.63 -6.21 17.06
C LEU A 55 -4.69 -7.62 16.46
N GLY A 56 -3.62 -8.06 15.79
CA GLY A 56 -3.64 -9.32 15.06
C GLY A 56 -4.39 -9.23 13.74
N GLN A 57 -4.47 -10.38 13.06
CA GLN A 57 -5.21 -10.50 11.81
C GLN A 57 -6.68 -10.82 12.11
N ILE A 58 -7.56 -9.89 11.75
CA ILE A 58 -9.02 -10.06 11.88
C ILE A 58 -9.60 -10.47 10.52
N ARG A 59 -10.56 -11.41 10.52
CA ARG A 59 -11.29 -11.87 9.33
C ARG A 59 -12.76 -12.04 9.62
N TRP A 60 -13.58 -11.39 8.81
CA TRP A 60 -15.02 -11.66 8.82
C TRP A 60 -15.30 -13.04 8.26
N LEU A 61 -16.26 -13.74 8.86
CA LEU A 61 -16.81 -14.96 8.29
C LEU A 61 -17.67 -14.62 7.06
N ALA A 62 -17.69 -15.51 6.08
CA ALA A 62 -18.37 -15.28 4.81
C ALA A 62 -19.88 -15.02 4.95
N ASP A 63 -20.53 -15.56 5.99
CA ASP A 63 -21.95 -15.34 6.28
C ASP A 63 -22.25 -14.06 7.09
N GLY A 64 -21.22 -13.26 7.42
CA GLY A 64 -21.37 -12.04 8.22
C GLY A 64 -21.68 -12.26 9.70
N SER A 65 -21.75 -13.52 10.17
CA SER A 65 -22.15 -13.84 11.56
C SER A 65 -21.17 -13.36 12.63
N GLY A 66 -19.93 -13.05 12.25
CA GLY A 66 -18.91 -12.55 13.15
C GLY A 66 -17.53 -12.54 12.49
N TYR A 67 -16.51 -12.33 13.29
CA TYR A 67 -15.15 -12.30 12.81
C TYR A 67 -14.23 -13.21 13.64
N THR A 68 -13.14 -13.64 13.04
CA THR A 68 -12.08 -14.40 13.70
C THR A 68 -10.82 -13.56 13.87
N ALA A 69 -10.09 -13.80 14.95
CA ALA A 69 -8.80 -13.21 15.25
C ALA A 69 -7.79 -14.31 15.65
N ILE A 70 -6.51 -14.05 15.43
CA ILE A 70 -5.43 -14.91 15.92
C ILE A 70 -4.93 -14.32 17.22
N GLU A 71 -4.99 -15.10 18.31
CA GLU A 71 -4.58 -14.67 19.64
C GLU A 71 -3.54 -15.64 20.23
N LYS A 72 -2.72 -15.17 21.17
CA LYS A 72 -1.83 -16.02 21.94
C LYS A 72 -2.66 -16.99 22.77
N SER A 73 -2.35 -18.30 22.69
CA SER A 73 -3.03 -19.30 23.52
C SER A 73 -2.70 -19.08 25.00
N GLU A 74 -3.71 -19.26 25.87
CA GLU A 74 -3.54 -19.26 27.33
C GLU A 74 -2.85 -20.54 27.83
N LYS A 75 -2.82 -21.59 26.99
CA LYS A 75 -2.12 -22.84 27.32
C LYS A 75 -0.63 -22.69 27.17
N THR A 76 0.10 -23.21 28.16
CA THR A 76 1.54 -23.12 28.25
C THR A 76 2.18 -24.50 28.13
N LYS A 77 3.44 -24.56 27.74
CA LYS A 77 4.23 -25.80 27.77
C LYS A 77 4.28 -26.34 29.20
N GLU A 78 4.19 -27.65 29.34
CA GLU A 78 4.54 -28.30 30.61
C GLU A 78 6.04 -28.03 30.88
N THR A 79 6.32 -27.19 31.87
CA THR A 79 7.70 -27.04 32.38
C THR A 79 8.02 -28.24 33.21
N ASP A 80 9.16 -28.89 32.96
CA ASP A 80 9.74 -29.86 33.90
C ASP A 80 9.87 -29.19 35.27
N LYS A 81 9.19 -29.76 36.26
CA LYS A 81 9.09 -29.24 37.65
C LYS A 81 10.40 -29.20 38.45
N ASP A 82 11.53 -29.39 37.79
CA ASP A 82 12.85 -29.46 38.45
C ASP A 82 13.68 -28.17 38.40
N SER A 83 13.17 -27.07 37.80
CA SER A 83 13.86 -25.77 37.85
C SER A 83 13.28 -24.91 38.97
N ASN A 84 14.08 -24.67 40.01
CA ASN A 84 13.80 -23.76 41.13
C ASN A 84 13.91 -22.27 40.77
N ASP A 85 13.60 -21.86 39.50
CA ASP A 85 13.63 -20.47 39.08
C ASP A 85 12.20 -19.94 38.89
N ASP A 86 11.70 -19.29 39.93
CA ASP A 86 10.35 -18.68 39.99
C ASP A 86 10.14 -17.50 38.98
N THR A 87 11.09 -17.23 38.07
CA THR A 87 11.06 -16.08 37.15
C THR A 87 10.72 -16.43 35.69
N GLU A 88 10.71 -17.71 35.29
CA GLU A 88 10.32 -18.10 33.93
C GLU A 88 8.80 -18.07 33.75
N LYS A 89 8.31 -17.07 33.02
CA LYS A 89 6.93 -17.08 32.52
C LYS A 89 6.77 -18.28 31.59
N ALA A 90 5.87 -19.20 31.95
CA ALA A 90 5.56 -20.37 31.14
C ALA A 90 5.27 -19.95 29.67
N GLU A 91 6.02 -20.55 28.74
CA GLU A 91 5.91 -20.21 27.29
C GLU A 91 4.61 -20.80 26.72
N SER A 92 3.85 -19.99 25.97
CA SER A 92 2.64 -20.43 25.29
C SER A 92 2.97 -21.48 24.22
N ILE A 93 2.13 -22.52 24.09
CA ILE A 93 2.30 -23.57 23.07
C ILE A 93 2.05 -23.08 21.64
N GLY A 94 1.44 -21.88 21.46
CA GLY A 94 1.13 -21.33 20.13
C GLY A 94 0.04 -20.27 20.16
N LYS A 95 -0.73 -20.22 19.07
CA LYS A 95 -1.83 -19.28 18.91
C LYS A 95 -3.14 -20.00 18.63
N ASP A 96 -4.23 -19.45 19.17
CA ASP A 96 -5.61 -19.88 18.93
C ASP A 96 -6.23 -19.05 17.81
N ILE A 97 -7.21 -19.63 17.10
CA ILE A 97 -8.14 -18.87 16.24
C ILE A 97 -9.44 -18.70 17.02
N VAL A 98 -9.77 -17.46 17.31
CA VAL A 98 -10.87 -17.08 18.19
C VAL A 98 -11.94 -16.38 17.40
N PHE A 99 -13.21 -16.74 17.62
CA PHE A 99 -14.39 -16.10 17.07
C PHE A 99 -14.92 -15.03 18.02
N TYR A 100 -15.43 -13.95 17.43
CA TYR A 100 -16.15 -12.88 18.13
C TYR A 100 -17.49 -12.63 17.48
N ASP A 101 -18.55 -12.70 18.28
CA ASP A 101 -19.87 -12.25 17.89
C ASP A 101 -19.93 -10.71 17.94
N PRO A 102 -20.24 -10.02 16.83
CA PRO A 102 -20.20 -8.57 16.79
C PRO A 102 -21.33 -7.89 17.58
N THR A 103 -22.38 -8.61 17.93
CA THR A 103 -23.55 -8.10 18.67
C THR A 103 -23.35 -8.21 20.18
N THR A 104 -22.89 -9.37 20.64
CA THR A 104 -22.78 -9.69 22.07
C THR A 104 -21.35 -9.53 22.59
N LEU A 105 -20.37 -9.45 21.72
CA LEU A 105 -18.92 -9.50 22.00
C LEU A 105 -18.48 -10.81 22.64
N ALA A 106 -19.31 -11.85 22.55
CA ALA A 106 -18.97 -13.17 23.05
C ALA A 106 -17.75 -13.71 22.31
N ARG A 107 -16.77 -14.19 23.10
CA ARG A 107 -15.50 -14.78 22.64
C ARG A 107 -15.59 -16.30 22.70
N GLN A 108 -15.20 -16.99 21.63
CA GLN A 108 -15.13 -18.42 21.56
C GLN A 108 -13.87 -18.88 20.85
N VAL A 109 -13.06 -19.76 21.47
CA VAL A 109 -11.97 -20.43 20.77
C VAL A 109 -12.57 -21.42 19.79
N LEU A 110 -12.35 -21.19 18.49
CA LEU A 110 -12.78 -22.11 17.42
C LEU A 110 -11.73 -23.18 17.17
N ILE A 111 -10.46 -22.78 17.13
CA ILE A 111 -9.32 -23.68 16.94
C ILE A 111 -8.31 -23.38 18.04
N SER A 112 -8.02 -24.36 18.86
CA SER A 112 -6.98 -24.21 19.88
C SER A 112 -5.59 -24.53 19.30
N ALA A 113 -4.55 -23.93 19.88
CA ALA A 113 -3.18 -24.21 19.51
C ALA A 113 -2.83 -25.72 19.60
N GLU A 114 -3.44 -26.45 20.55
CA GLU A 114 -3.26 -27.91 20.67
C GLU A 114 -3.67 -28.68 19.41
N GLN A 115 -4.78 -28.26 18.76
CA GLN A 115 -5.23 -28.87 17.50
C GLN A 115 -4.26 -28.63 16.33
N LEU A 116 -3.37 -27.65 16.48
CA LEU A 116 -2.37 -27.28 15.47
C LEU A 116 -0.98 -27.86 15.74
N ILE A 117 -0.84 -28.78 16.71
CA ILE A 117 0.41 -29.48 16.99
C ILE A 117 0.52 -30.67 16.04
N PRO A 118 1.50 -30.68 15.10
CA PRO A 118 1.74 -31.83 14.23
C PRO A 118 2.15 -33.08 15.04
N ALA A 119 1.78 -34.24 14.54
CA ALA A 119 2.15 -35.51 15.18
C ALA A 119 3.68 -35.61 15.42
N GLY A 120 4.06 -35.90 16.67
CA GLY A 120 5.46 -35.99 17.09
C GLY A 120 6.16 -34.65 17.30
N LYS A 121 5.44 -33.56 17.36
CA LYS A 121 5.94 -32.23 17.75
C LYS A 121 5.32 -31.81 19.09
N ASP A 122 5.92 -30.82 19.71
CA ASP A 122 5.52 -30.26 21.02
C ASP A 122 5.02 -28.81 20.90
N GLN A 123 5.10 -28.23 19.69
CA GLN A 123 4.65 -26.86 19.42
C GLN A 123 3.63 -26.82 18.28
N ALA A 124 2.67 -25.91 18.41
CA ALA A 124 1.70 -25.62 17.37
C ALA A 124 2.37 -24.95 16.15
N LEU A 125 1.79 -25.19 14.98
CA LEU A 125 2.16 -24.48 13.76
C LEU A 125 2.08 -22.96 13.97
N SER A 126 3.08 -22.24 13.50
CA SER A 126 2.98 -20.78 13.35
C SER A 126 1.95 -20.48 12.27
N ILE A 127 0.98 -19.64 12.57
CA ILE A 127 -0.07 -19.27 11.60
C ILE A 127 0.36 -18.00 10.89
N ASP A 128 0.82 -18.13 9.64
CA ASP A 128 1.10 -16.97 8.78
C ASP A 128 -0.19 -16.53 8.07
N ASN A 129 -1.03 -17.51 7.70
CA ASN A 129 -2.33 -17.30 7.09
C ASN A 129 -3.24 -18.53 7.28
N TYR A 130 -4.57 -18.38 7.13
CA TYR A 130 -5.50 -19.52 7.14
C TYR A 130 -6.75 -19.24 6.27
N LEU A 131 -7.40 -20.30 5.81
CA LEU A 131 -8.64 -20.25 5.03
C LEU A 131 -9.58 -21.35 5.52
N TRP A 132 -10.88 -21.03 5.62
CA TRP A 132 -11.93 -21.99 5.87
C TRP A 132 -12.38 -22.64 4.56
N SER A 133 -12.77 -23.94 4.59
CA SER A 133 -13.66 -24.48 3.56
C SER A 133 -15.02 -23.78 3.63
N ASP A 134 -15.77 -23.75 2.52
CA ASP A 134 -17.07 -23.06 2.46
C ASP A 134 -18.07 -23.59 3.50
N ASP A 135 -18.04 -24.91 3.77
CA ASP A 135 -18.85 -25.56 4.81
C ASP A 135 -18.27 -25.44 6.24
N ARG A 136 -17.10 -24.79 6.38
CA ARG A 136 -16.33 -24.64 7.63
C ARG A 136 -15.97 -25.96 8.32
N SER A 137 -16.01 -27.08 7.64
CA SER A 137 -15.61 -28.37 8.23
C SER A 137 -14.09 -28.58 8.21
N GLN A 138 -13.35 -27.72 7.52
CA GLN A 138 -11.90 -27.81 7.40
C GLN A 138 -11.25 -26.43 7.44
N LEU A 139 -10.00 -26.40 7.93
CA LEU A 139 -9.14 -25.22 7.96
C LEU A 139 -7.84 -25.51 7.21
N LEU A 140 -7.53 -24.67 6.23
CA LEU A 140 -6.24 -24.64 5.53
C LEU A 140 -5.33 -23.65 6.24
N ILE A 141 -4.18 -24.09 6.72
CA ILE A 141 -3.20 -23.28 7.45
C ILE A 141 -1.96 -23.09 6.58
N TYR A 142 -1.53 -21.86 6.43
CA TYR A 142 -0.28 -21.47 5.78
C TYR A 142 0.76 -21.13 6.83
N THR A 143 1.94 -21.75 6.75
CA THR A 143 3.02 -21.65 7.73
C THR A 143 4.39 -21.74 7.05
N ASN A 144 5.48 -21.53 7.81
CA ASN A 144 6.86 -21.63 7.33
C ASN A 144 7.05 -20.85 6.02
N SER A 145 6.45 -19.65 5.97
CA SER A 145 6.42 -18.86 4.75
C SER A 145 7.77 -18.24 4.44
N LYS A 146 8.10 -18.16 3.15
CA LYS A 146 9.33 -17.54 2.64
C LYS A 146 9.03 -16.48 1.60
N LYS A 147 9.81 -15.41 1.65
CA LYS A 147 9.77 -14.31 0.69
C LYS A 147 10.19 -14.82 -0.70
N VAL A 148 9.44 -14.40 -1.73
CA VAL A 148 9.82 -14.59 -3.13
C VAL A 148 10.32 -13.23 -3.66
N TRP A 149 9.47 -12.25 -3.86
CA TRP A 149 9.86 -10.88 -4.21
C TRP A 149 9.48 -9.92 -3.08
N ARG A 150 8.32 -9.29 -3.14
CA ARG A 150 7.81 -8.41 -2.07
C ARG A 150 7.05 -9.13 -0.97
N SER A 151 6.58 -10.34 -1.23
CA SER A 151 5.70 -11.08 -0.33
C SER A 151 6.20 -12.49 -0.04
N ASN A 152 5.77 -13.03 1.10
CA ASN A 152 5.95 -14.43 1.43
C ASN A 152 4.90 -15.23 0.65
N SER A 153 5.28 -15.74 -0.52
CA SER A 153 4.39 -16.45 -1.44
C SER A 153 4.60 -17.97 -1.42
N ARG A 154 5.73 -18.47 -0.89
CA ARG A 154 6.02 -19.88 -0.68
C ARG A 154 5.91 -20.24 0.78
N GLY A 155 5.47 -21.47 1.07
CA GLY A 155 5.41 -21.97 2.44
C GLY A 155 4.89 -23.40 2.49
N ASP A 156 4.63 -23.85 3.70
CA ASP A 156 3.99 -25.15 3.96
C ASP A 156 2.49 -24.93 4.18
N TYR A 157 1.71 -25.91 3.77
CA TYR A 157 0.28 -25.88 3.94
C TYR A 157 -0.20 -27.13 4.67
N TRP A 158 -1.10 -26.92 5.62
CA TRP A 158 -1.68 -27.98 6.45
C TRP A 158 -3.20 -27.89 6.44
N ILE A 159 -3.87 -29.04 6.52
CA ILE A 159 -5.33 -29.15 6.66
C ILE A 159 -5.65 -29.68 8.05
N LEU A 160 -6.47 -28.93 8.77
CA LEU A 160 -7.13 -29.43 9.97
C LEU A 160 -8.57 -29.81 9.61
N ASN A 161 -8.93 -31.09 9.70
CA ASN A 161 -10.29 -31.57 9.56
C ASN A 161 -10.98 -31.49 10.93
N LEU A 162 -12.01 -30.65 11.06
CA LEU A 162 -12.67 -30.39 12.35
C LEU A 162 -13.59 -31.51 12.81
N LYS A 163 -14.03 -32.38 11.88
CA LYS A 163 -14.90 -33.54 12.24
C LYS A 163 -14.07 -34.66 12.87
N THR A 164 -12.84 -34.86 12.39
CA THR A 164 -11.94 -35.93 12.86
C THR A 164 -10.84 -35.44 13.76
N ASN A 165 -10.65 -34.13 13.87
CA ASN A 165 -9.53 -33.47 14.56
C ASN A 165 -8.15 -33.91 14.02
N GLN A 166 -8.08 -34.27 12.75
CA GLN A 166 -6.85 -34.70 12.10
C GLN A 166 -6.16 -33.52 11.40
N LEU A 167 -4.89 -33.33 11.74
CA LEU A 167 -4.00 -32.36 11.09
C LEU A 167 -3.07 -33.08 10.13
N SER A 168 -3.04 -32.67 8.84
CA SER A 168 -2.21 -33.30 7.80
C SER A 168 -1.56 -32.24 6.91
N GLN A 169 -0.31 -32.50 6.52
CA GLN A 169 0.44 -31.65 5.59
C GLN A 169 0.05 -31.95 4.13
N LEU A 170 -0.06 -30.92 3.30
CA LEU A 170 -0.25 -31.03 1.85
C LEU A 170 1.08 -31.25 1.11
N GLY A 171 1.00 -31.78 -0.12
CA GLY A 171 2.15 -31.97 -1.00
C GLY A 171 2.78 -33.36 -0.96
N GLY A 172 2.25 -34.26 -0.13
CA GLY A 172 2.74 -35.64 -0.03
C GLY A 172 3.96 -35.79 0.87
N LYS A 173 4.53 -37.02 0.90
CA LYS A 173 5.60 -37.38 1.84
C LYS A 173 6.95 -36.74 1.54
N ASP A 174 7.20 -36.41 0.26
CA ASP A 174 8.49 -35.89 -0.23
C ASP A 174 8.44 -34.39 -0.51
N VAL A 175 7.41 -33.71 -0.01
CA VAL A 175 7.27 -32.26 -0.17
C VAL A 175 8.44 -31.54 0.50
N GLN A 176 9.08 -30.63 -0.25
CA GLN A 176 10.17 -29.82 0.27
C GLN A 176 9.61 -28.69 1.14
N ASP A 177 10.33 -28.34 2.20
CA ASP A 177 9.97 -27.24 3.08
C ASP A 177 9.78 -25.94 2.30
N SER A 178 8.70 -25.23 2.59
CA SER A 178 8.36 -23.94 1.98
C SER A 178 8.32 -23.95 0.44
N SER A 179 7.85 -25.06 -0.16
CA SER A 179 7.84 -25.22 -1.62
C SER A 179 6.47 -24.98 -2.29
N LEU A 180 5.39 -25.05 -1.53
CA LEU A 180 4.04 -24.87 -2.07
C LEU A 180 3.63 -23.39 -2.13
N MET A 181 2.78 -23.05 -3.11
CA MET A 181 2.28 -21.70 -3.32
C MET A 181 0.78 -21.70 -3.56
N PHE A 182 0.10 -20.71 -2.98
CA PHE A 182 -1.30 -20.36 -3.26
C PHE A 182 -2.32 -21.49 -3.09
N ALA A 183 -2.10 -22.39 -2.13
CA ALA A 183 -3.05 -23.48 -1.88
C ALA A 183 -4.45 -22.95 -1.54
N LYS A 184 -5.49 -23.56 -2.13
CA LYS A 184 -6.90 -23.22 -1.90
C LYS A 184 -7.83 -24.39 -2.13
N PHE A 185 -8.86 -24.46 -1.31
CA PHE A 185 -9.91 -25.47 -1.42
C PHE A 185 -10.65 -25.41 -2.77
N SER A 186 -11.08 -26.57 -3.26
CA SER A 186 -12.20 -26.61 -4.19
C SER A 186 -13.48 -26.14 -3.49
N PRO A 187 -14.49 -25.58 -4.21
CA PRO A 187 -15.74 -25.10 -3.59
C PRO A 187 -16.47 -26.14 -2.75
N ASP A 188 -16.37 -27.43 -3.07
CA ASP A 188 -16.96 -28.52 -2.29
C ASP A 188 -16.09 -28.98 -1.10
N GLY A 189 -14.92 -28.36 -0.88
CA GLY A 189 -13.96 -28.71 0.18
C GLY A 189 -13.29 -30.07 0.04
N SER A 190 -13.56 -30.83 -1.03
CA SER A 190 -13.03 -32.19 -1.19
C SER A 190 -11.57 -32.27 -1.68
N LYS A 191 -11.07 -31.16 -2.22
CA LYS A 191 -9.72 -31.06 -2.82
C LYS A 191 -9.06 -29.75 -2.45
N VAL A 192 -7.73 -29.71 -2.60
CA VAL A 192 -6.94 -28.48 -2.56
C VAL A 192 -6.08 -28.43 -3.82
N ALA A 193 -6.09 -27.27 -4.50
CA ALA A 193 -5.15 -26.98 -5.58
C ALA A 193 -4.02 -26.08 -5.06
N TYR A 194 -2.81 -26.30 -5.55
CA TYR A 194 -1.62 -25.48 -5.24
C TYR A 194 -0.65 -25.49 -6.42
N VAL A 195 0.33 -24.60 -6.37
CA VAL A 195 1.44 -24.57 -7.33
C VAL A 195 2.71 -25.02 -6.63
N THR A 196 3.47 -25.85 -7.30
CA THR A 196 4.86 -26.19 -7.01
C THR A 196 5.61 -26.47 -8.32
N ASP A 197 6.92 -26.15 -8.37
CA ASP A 197 7.74 -26.30 -9.59
C ASP A 197 7.10 -25.68 -10.84
N ASN A 198 6.46 -24.53 -10.65
CA ASN A 198 5.76 -23.78 -11.71
C ASN A 198 4.63 -24.56 -12.42
N ASN A 199 4.09 -25.61 -11.79
CA ASN A 199 2.95 -26.38 -12.27
C ASN A 199 1.82 -26.43 -11.23
N ILE A 200 0.59 -26.63 -11.72
CA ILE A 200 -0.61 -26.73 -10.90
C ILE A 200 -0.87 -28.20 -10.56
N TYR A 201 -1.08 -28.44 -9.27
CA TYR A 201 -1.44 -29.75 -8.72
C TYR A 201 -2.75 -29.66 -7.96
N VAL A 202 -3.44 -30.80 -7.88
CA VAL A 202 -4.65 -30.96 -7.06
C VAL A 202 -4.49 -32.18 -6.18
N GLU A 203 -4.66 -32.02 -4.88
CA GLU A 203 -4.70 -33.10 -3.90
C GLU A 203 -6.14 -33.38 -3.46
N THR A 204 -6.56 -34.66 -3.52
CA THR A 204 -7.85 -35.15 -3.00
C THR A 204 -7.69 -35.45 -1.50
N LEU A 205 -8.40 -34.73 -0.65
CA LEU A 205 -8.16 -34.77 0.80
C LEU A 205 -8.56 -36.11 1.46
N ALA A 206 -9.51 -36.86 0.88
CA ALA A 206 -9.97 -38.13 1.43
C ALA A 206 -8.92 -39.26 1.39
N ASN A 207 -7.99 -39.22 0.44
CA ASN A 207 -7.00 -40.28 0.21
C ASN A 207 -5.60 -39.75 -0.10
N HIS A 208 -5.38 -38.45 -0.01
CA HIS A 208 -4.12 -37.77 -0.31
C HIS A 208 -3.57 -38.06 -1.73
N HIS A 209 -4.45 -38.41 -2.68
CA HIS A 209 -4.04 -38.60 -4.07
C HIS A 209 -3.75 -37.25 -4.72
N ILE A 210 -2.49 -37.09 -5.16
CA ILE A 210 -2.01 -35.88 -5.83
C ILE A 210 -2.04 -36.11 -7.34
N LYS A 211 -2.65 -35.18 -8.06
CA LYS A 211 -2.73 -35.16 -9.51
C LYS A 211 -2.11 -33.88 -10.06
N GLN A 212 -1.14 -34.04 -10.96
CA GLN A 212 -0.58 -32.94 -11.72
C GLN A 212 -1.55 -32.54 -12.85
N LEU A 213 -1.89 -31.25 -12.95
CA LEU A 213 -2.81 -30.70 -13.96
C LEU A 213 -2.09 -30.08 -15.14
N THR A 214 -0.92 -29.48 -14.91
CA THR A 214 -0.05 -28.90 -15.96
C THR A 214 1.33 -29.53 -15.85
N SER A 215 2.02 -29.77 -16.99
CA SER A 215 3.30 -30.50 -17.00
C SER A 215 4.33 -29.91 -17.96
N ASP A 216 4.06 -28.74 -18.51
CA ASP A 216 4.89 -28.08 -19.51
C ASP A 216 5.73 -26.91 -18.93
N ALA A 217 5.76 -26.78 -17.59
CA ALA A 217 6.63 -25.81 -16.91
C ALA A 217 8.11 -26.12 -17.09
N GLY A 218 8.92 -25.11 -16.97
CA GLY A 218 10.36 -25.14 -17.20
C GLY A 218 10.75 -24.45 -18.50
N ASN A 219 12.05 -24.19 -18.69
CA ASN A 219 12.57 -23.49 -19.84
C ASN A 219 11.79 -22.19 -20.17
N GLY A 220 11.49 -21.39 -19.14
CA GLY A 220 10.78 -20.11 -19.26
C GLY A 220 9.25 -20.21 -19.34
N ILE A 221 8.64 -21.39 -19.18
CA ILE A 221 7.19 -21.56 -19.06
C ILE A 221 6.81 -21.67 -17.59
N ILE A 222 5.82 -20.89 -17.15
CA ILE A 222 5.26 -20.86 -15.81
C ILE A 222 3.74 -21.01 -15.86
N ASN A 223 3.17 -21.89 -15.02
CA ASN A 223 1.73 -22.11 -14.92
C ASN A 223 1.21 -21.76 -13.53
N GLY A 224 0.15 -20.98 -13.46
CA GLY A 224 -0.49 -20.62 -12.19
C GLY A 224 0.30 -19.65 -11.31
N LEU A 225 1.35 -19.06 -11.86
CA LEU A 225 2.21 -18.04 -11.25
C LEU A 225 2.48 -16.90 -12.23
N PHE A 226 3.26 -15.92 -11.79
CA PHE A 226 3.68 -14.78 -12.58
C PHE A 226 5.20 -14.60 -12.56
N ASP A 227 5.74 -13.93 -13.57
CA ASP A 227 7.09 -13.39 -13.53
C ASP A 227 7.15 -12.14 -12.63
N TRP A 228 8.35 -11.63 -12.42
CA TRP A 228 8.58 -10.49 -11.54
C TRP A 228 7.73 -9.27 -11.93
N VAL A 229 7.68 -8.93 -13.22
CA VAL A 229 7.05 -7.68 -13.67
C VAL A 229 5.52 -7.72 -13.59
N TYR A 230 4.90 -8.88 -13.84
CA TYR A 230 3.45 -9.05 -13.63
C TYR A 230 3.10 -8.98 -12.15
N GLU A 231 3.90 -9.64 -11.27
CA GLU A 231 3.68 -9.59 -9.84
C GLU A 231 3.76 -8.16 -9.31
N GLU A 232 4.77 -7.41 -9.73
CA GLU A 232 5.02 -6.06 -9.27
C GLU A 232 3.99 -5.06 -9.81
N GLU A 233 3.80 -5.00 -11.12
CA GLU A 233 3.11 -3.88 -11.78
C GLU A 233 1.61 -4.08 -11.94
N PHE A 234 1.14 -5.32 -11.94
CA PHE A 234 -0.28 -5.62 -11.88
C PHE A 234 -0.75 -6.05 -10.48
N SER A 235 0.16 -6.11 -9.50
CA SER A 235 -0.14 -6.53 -8.12
C SER A 235 -0.85 -7.89 -8.05
N ILE A 236 -0.44 -8.84 -8.88
CA ILE A 236 -0.99 -10.19 -8.96
C ILE A 236 0.10 -11.23 -8.66
N ARG A 237 -0.24 -12.24 -7.84
CA ARG A 237 0.70 -13.30 -7.43
C ARG A 237 0.15 -14.68 -7.67
N ASP A 238 -1.12 -14.84 -7.40
CA ASP A 238 -1.89 -16.07 -7.44
C ASP A 238 -2.51 -16.22 -8.82
N GLY A 239 -1.94 -17.13 -9.62
CA GLY A 239 -2.20 -17.27 -11.05
C GLY A 239 -3.26 -18.31 -11.40
N PHE A 240 -4.14 -18.76 -10.50
CA PHE A 240 -5.22 -19.68 -10.85
C PHE A 240 -6.51 -19.48 -10.03
N ARG A 241 -7.64 -19.92 -10.60
CA ARG A 241 -8.99 -19.78 -10.01
C ARG A 241 -9.80 -21.05 -10.21
N TRP A 242 -10.34 -21.62 -9.13
CA TRP A 242 -11.32 -22.69 -9.22
C TRP A 242 -12.61 -22.22 -9.89
N SER A 243 -13.20 -23.07 -10.74
CA SER A 243 -14.59 -22.85 -11.18
C SER A 243 -15.56 -22.98 -10.01
N PRO A 244 -16.70 -22.25 -9.98
CA PRO A 244 -17.69 -22.36 -8.91
C PRO A 244 -18.18 -23.80 -8.66
N ASN A 245 -18.21 -24.67 -9.69
CA ASN A 245 -18.59 -26.07 -9.57
C ASN A 245 -17.41 -27.03 -9.24
N GLY A 246 -16.21 -26.53 -9.04
CA GLY A 246 -15.01 -27.32 -8.71
C GLY A 246 -14.51 -28.29 -9.80
N LYS A 247 -15.04 -28.23 -11.03
CA LYS A 247 -14.69 -29.17 -12.11
C LYS A 247 -13.53 -28.71 -12.98
N SER A 248 -13.21 -27.42 -12.95
CA SER A 248 -12.15 -26.82 -13.75
C SER A 248 -11.35 -25.77 -12.96
N ILE A 249 -10.15 -25.49 -13.44
CA ILE A 249 -9.30 -24.39 -12.96
C ILE A 249 -8.93 -23.52 -14.16
N ALA A 250 -9.24 -22.22 -14.08
CA ALA A 250 -8.72 -21.23 -15.00
C ALA A 250 -7.37 -20.72 -14.48
N TYR A 251 -6.37 -20.58 -15.34
CA TYR A 251 -5.03 -20.22 -14.95
C TYR A 251 -4.28 -19.41 -16.01
N TRP A 252 -3.32 -18.60 -15.54
CA TRP A 252 -2.32 -17.98 -16.40
C TRP A 252 -1.19 -18.96 -16.71
N GLN A 253 -0.79 -18.99 -17.98
CA GLN A 253 0.49 -19.49 -18.41
C GLN A 253 1.30 -18.31 -18.95
N LEU A 254 2.52 -18.12 -18.44
CA LEU A 254 3.47 -17.14 -18.96
C LEU A 254 4.60 -17.86 -19.70
N ASP A 255 4.95 -17.35 -20.88
CA ASP A 255 6.15 -17.71 -21.63
C ASP A 255 7.15 -16.56 -21.57
N THR A 256 8.14 -16.68 -20.68
CA THR A 256 9.16 -15.66 -20.41
C THR A 256 10.37 -15.73 -21.33
N ARG A 257 10.43 -16.66 -22.31
CA ARG A 257 11.60 -16.92 -23.15
C ARG A 257 12.05 -15.73 -24.02
N GLY A 258 11.17 -14.73 -24.23
CA GLY A 258 11.50 -13.50 -24.93
C GLY A 258 12.15 -12.44 -24.02
N SER A 259 11.88 -12.50 -22.72
CA SER A 259 12.41 -11.55 -21.75
C SER A 259 13.85 -11.89 -21.37
N LYS A 260 14.71 -10.89 -21.29
CA LYS A 260 16.10 -11.09 -20.85
C LYS A 260 16.17 -11.23 -19.34
N ASP A 261 17.10 -12.09 -18.88
CA ASP A 261 17.39 -12.21 -17.46
C ASP A 261 18.17 -11.01 -16.93
N PHE A 262 17.76 -10.48 -15.79
CA PHE A 262 18.60 -9.68 -14.93
C PHE A 262 19.36 -10.58 -13.95
N ILE A 263 20.62 -10.19 -13.64
CA ILE A 263 21.50 -10.96 -12.77
C ILE A 263 21.89 -10.10 -11.59
N MET A 264 21.49 -10.52 -10.37
CA MET A 264 21.97 -9.94 -9.11
C MET A 264 23.08 -10.81 -8.53
N ILE A 265 24.03 -10.14 -7.88
CA ILE A 265 25.18 -10.79 -7.23
C ILE A 265 25.05 -10.58 -5.71
N ASN A 266 24.94 -11.68 -4.98
CA ASN A 266 25.04 -11.67 -3.54
C ASN A 266 26.48 -12.02 -3.10
N ASN A 267 27.15 -11.04 -2.49
CA ASN A 267 28.56 -11.14 -2.07
C ASN A 267 28.72 -11.43 -0.58
N THR A 268 27.65 -11.62 0.21
CA THR A 268 27.72 -11.56 1.67
C THR A 268 27.38 -12.86 2.39
N ASP A 269 26.59 -13.74 1.77
CA ASP A 269 26.01 -14.85 2.51
C ASP A 269 26.85 -16.13 2.44
N GLU A 270 27.69 -16.26 1.40
CA GLU A 270 28.53 -17.43 1.16
C GLU A 270 29.99 -17.04 0.94
N LEU A 271 30.89 -18.05 0.98
CA LEU A 271 32.32 -17.83 0.72
C LEU A 271 32.59 -17.32 -0.70
N TYR A 272 31.84 -17.80 -1.68
CA TYR A 272 31.84 -17.32 -3.04
C TYR A 272 30.53 -16.62 -3.37
N PRO A 273 30.53 -15.57 -4.23
CA PRO A 273 29.31 -14.88 -4.61
C PRO A 273 28.28 -15.84 -5.22
N THR A 274 27.03 -15.67 -4.86
CA THR A 274 25.91 -16.37 -5.48
C THR A 274 25.15 -15.46 -6.44
N LEU A 275 24.54 -16.07 -7.48
CA LEU A 275 23.82 -15.36 -8.53
C LEU A 275 22.33 -15.66 -8.45
N THR A 276 21.54 -14.60 -8.45
CA THR A 276 20.07 -14.68 -8.66
C THR A 276 19.75 -14.18 -10.05
N LYS A 277 19.08 -15.01 -10.87
CA LYS A 277 18.66 -14.70 -12.24
C LYS A 277 17.16 -14.76 -12.34
N PHE A 278 16.55 -13.78 -12.99
CA PHE A 278 15.11 -13.75 -13.26
C PHE A 278 14.79 -12.90 -14.49
N PRO A 279 13.73 -13.22 -15.24
CA PRO A 279 13.27 -12.42 -16.37
C PRO A 279 12.86 -11.02 -15.89
N TYR A 280 13.45 -9.97 -16.49
CA TYR A 280 13.13 -8.58 -16.20
C TYR A 280 13.15 -7.78 -17.50
N PRO A 281 11.98 -7.58 -18.13
CA PRO A 281 11.90 -6.80 -19.35
C PRO A 281 12.09 -5.31 -19.04
N LYS A 282 13.19 -4.72 -19.51
CA LYS A 282 13.40 -3.27 -19.46
C LYS A 282 12.58 -2.57 -20.55
N VAL A 283 12.47 -1.26 -20.44
CA VAL A 283 11.79 -0.42 -21.44
C VAL A 283 12.24 -0.77 -22.86
N GLY A 284 11.30 -1.03 -23.75
CA GLY A 284 11.54 -1.39 -25.14
C GLY A 284 11.92 -2.86 -25.41
N GLU A 285 12.13 -3.67 -24.34
CA GLU A 285 12.46 -5.10 -24.47
C GLU A 285 11.19 -5.96 -24.59
N GLU A 286 11.34 -7.23 -24.96
CA GLU A 286 10.23 -8.17 -25.07
C GLU A 286 9.68 -8.58 -23.70
N ASN A 287 8.35 -8.59 -23.59
CA ASN A 287 7.60 -9.07 -22.42
C ASN A 287 7.32 -10.56 -22.49
N ALA A 288 6.89 -11.14 -21.36
CA ALA A 288 6.32 -12.48 -21.37
C ALA A 288 5.03 -12.55 -22.20
N LEU A 289 4.81 -13.67 -22.90
CA LEU A 289 3.52 -13.95 -23.53
C LEU A 289 2.59 -14.57 -22.50
N ALA A 290 1.48 -13.89 -22.18
CA ALA A 290 0.46 -14.41 -21.29
C ALA A 290 -0.65 -15.13 -22.05
N LYS A 291 -1.05 -16.32 -21.58
CA LYS A 291 -2.19 -17.09 -22.08
C LYS A 291 -3.10 -17.48 -20.92
N ILE A 292 -4.38 -17.65 -21.20
CA ILE A 292 -5.34 -18.21 -20.25
C ILE A 292 -5.73 -19.62 -20.68
N GLY A 293 -5.45 -20.58 -19.81
CA GLY A 293 -5.87 -21.97 -19.93
C GLY A 293 -7.00 -22.29 -18.95
N ILE A 294 -7.93 -23.12 -19.36
CA ILE A 294 -8.97 -23.70 -18.51
C ILE A 294 -8.73 -25.22 -18.48
N VAL A 295 -8.17 -25.73 -17.38
CA VAL A 295 -7.85 -27.15 -17.23
C VAL A 295 -8.99 -27.88 -16.52
N ASN A 296 -9.43 -28.99 -17.08
CA ASN A 296 -10.41 -29.87 -16.45
C ASN A 296 -9.72 -30.76 -15.39
N VAL A 297 -10.20 -30.71 -14.15
CA VAL A 297 -9.59 -31.40 -13.00
C VAL A 297 -9.60 -32.93 -13.17
N SER A 298 -10.65 -33.49 -13.80
CA SER A 298 -10.79 -34.94 -13.90
C SER A 298 -9.83 -35.59 -14.90
N ASN A 299 -9.49 -34.93 -16.02
CA ASN A 299 -8.68 -35.50 -17.09
C ASN A 299 -7.41 -34.70 -17.45
N ALA A 300 -7.17 -33.57 -16.77
CA ALA A 300 -6.05 -32.65 -16.98
C ALA A 300 -5.96 -32.08 -18.43
N LYS A 301 -7.07 -32.05 -19.16
CA LYS A 301 -7.12 -31.46 -20.50
C LYS A 301 -7.36 -29.96 -20.40
N THR A 302 -6.50 -29.15 -21.00
CA THR A 302 -6.62 -27.70 -21.06
C THR A 302 -7.32 -27.26 -22.35
N THR A 303 -8.30 -26.34 -22.20
CA THR A 303 -8.86 -25.52 -23.27
C THR A 303 -8.25 -24.15 -23.20
N TRP A 304 -7.69 -23.64 -24.28
CA TRP A 304 -7.06 -22.30 -24.32
C TRP A 304 -8.04 -21.25 -24.81
N ALA A 305 -8.07 -20.08 -24.13
CA ALA A 305 -8.80 -18.91 -24.58
C ALA A 305 -8.22 -18.40 -25.91
N LYS A 306 -9.08 -18.20 -26.92
CA LYS A 306 -8.70 -17.74 -28.26
C LYS A 306 -8.68 -16.22 -28.34
N LEU A 307 -7.89 -15.58 -27.48
CA LEU A 307 -7.77 -14.12 -27.46
C LEU A 307 -7.22 -13.60 -28.80
N PRO A 308 -7.88 -12.62 -29.43
CA PRO A 308 -7.43 -12.08 -30.72
C PRO A 308 -6.12 -11.30 -30.56
N ASN A 309 -5.20 -11.44 -31.52
CA ASN A 309 -3.91 -10.76 -31.57
C ASN A 309 -3.06 -10.93 -30.30
N ASN A 310 -3.24 -12.06 -29.56
CA ASN A 310 -2.48 -12.29 -28.35
C ASN A 310 -1.00 -12.55 -28.70
N SER A 311 -0.15 -11.66 -28.24
CA SER A 311 1.30 -11.64 -28.49
C SER A 311 2.04 -11.08 -27.28
N ARG A 312 3.37 -10.96 -27.35
CA ARG A 312 4.20 -10.28 -26.32
C ARG A 312 3.94 -8.78 -26.23
N GLU A 313 3.16 -8.24 -27.15
CA GLU A 313 2.68 -6.84 -27.14
C GLU A 313 1.30 -6.68 -26.44
N MET A 314 0.86 -7.74 -25.74
CA MET A 314 -0.41 -7.74 -25.03
C MET A 314 -0.22 -8.28 -23.61
N TYR A 315 -1.01 -7.74 -22.68
CA TYR A 315 -1.04 -8.16 -21.28
C TYR A 315 -2.41 -8.74 -20.91
N VAL A 316 -2.40 -9.63 -19.91
CA VAL A 316 -3.62 -10.17 -19.29
C VAL A 316 -3.55 -9.87 -17.77
N PRO A 317 -3.82 -8.63 -17.34
CA PRO A 317 -3.66 -8.24 -15.93
C PRO A 317 -4.70 -8.86 -15.00
N ARG A 318 -5.88 -9.25 -15.50
CA ARG A 318 -6.96 -9.82 -14.69
C ARG A 318 -7.70 -10.93 -15.42
N MET A 319 -8.13 -11.94 -14.66
CA MET A 319 -9.00 -13.02 -15.12
C MET A 319 -9.77 -13.58 -13.92
N ASN A 320 -11.07 -13.80 -14.08
CA ASN A 320 -11.89 -14.48 -13.08
C ASN A 320 -13.11 -15.15 -13.71
N TRP A 321 -13.74 -16.09 -12.97
CA TRP A 321 -15.01 -16.68 -13.38
C TRP A 321 -16.11 -15.62 -13.42
N SER A 322 -17.00 -15.75 -14.38
CA SER A 322 -18.01 -14.72 -14.68
C SER A 322 -19.34 -14.95 -13.92
N GLY A 323 -19.27 -15.29 -12.64
CA GLY A 323 -20.46 -15.58 -11.81
C GLY A 323 -21.11 -16.94 -12.15
N ASN A 324 -20.50 -17.75 -13.02
CA ASN A 324 -20.95 -19.09 -13.38
C ASN A 324 -19.73 -20.00 -13.65
N SER A 325 -19.98 -21.27 -13.99
CA SER A 325 -18.94 -22.24 -14.30
C SER A 325 -18.71 -22.48 -15.80
N GLU A 326 -19.34 -21.68 -16.66
CA GLU A 326 -19.37 -21.87 -18.10
C GLU A 326 -18.44 -20.88 -18.83
N GLN A 327 -18.15 -19.73 -18.19
CA GLN A 327 -17.41 -18.63 -18.79
C GLN A 327 -16.41 -18.01 -17.84
N VAL A 328 -15.29 -17.56 -18.41
CA VAL A 328 -14.23 -16.80 -17.72
C VAL A 328 -14.16 -15.40 -18.33
N LEU A 329 -14.16 -14.38 -17.50
CA LEU A 329 -13.92 -12.98 -17.90
C LEU A 329 -12.42 -12.70 -17.91
N ILE A 330 -11.91 -12.17 -19.01
CA ILE A 330 -10.50 -11.85 -19.22
C ILE A 330 -10.36 -10.37 -19.59
N GLN A 331 -9.47 -9.65 -18.91
CA GLN A 331 -9.01 -8.33 -19.33
C GLN A 331 -7.79 -8.51 -20.22
N HIS A 332 -7.85 -7.97 -21.45
CA HIS A 332 -6.81 -8.06 -22.46
C HIS A 332 -6.37 -6.65 -22.87
N VAL A 333 -5.13 -6.31 -22.55
CA VAL A 333 -4.60 -4.94 -22.58
C VAL A 333 -3.45 -4.86 -23.57
N ASN A 334 -3.41 -3.82 -24.39
CA ASN A 334 -2.30 -3.58 -25.30
C ASN A 334 -1.06 -3.04 -24.55
N ARG A 335 0.11 -3.13 -25.17
CA ARG A 335 1.38 -2.70 -24.59
C ARG A 335 1.40 -1.22 -24.20
N LYS A 336 0.74 -0.34 -24.95
CA LYS A 336 0.57 1.08 -24.61
C LYS A 336 -0.24 1.27 -23.33
N GLN A 337 -0.99 0.26 -22.92
CA GLN A 337 -1.88 0.28 -21.75
C GLN A 337 -2.94 1.38 -21.83
N ASP A 338 -3.31 1.78 -23.03
CA ASP A 338 -4.35 2.76 -23.33
C ASP A 338 -5.70 2.11 -23.72
N THR A 339 -5.70 0.81 -23.97
CA THR A 339 -6.88 0.04 -24.38
C THR A 339 -6.99 -1.26 -23.61
N ASN A 340 -8.09 -1.45 -22.85
CA ASN A 340 -8.44 -2.68 -22.14
C ASN A 340 -9.74 -3.25 -22.71
N LYS A 341 -9.68 -4.47 -23.24
CA LYS A 341 -10.82 -5.20 -23.77
C LYS A 341 -11.21 -6.34 -22.82
N LEU A 342 -12.49 -6.37 -22.45
CA LEU A 342 -13.07 -7.41 -21.61
C LEU A 342 -13.70 -8.47 -22.48
N TYR A 343 -13.21 -9.72 -22.36
CA TYR A 343 -13.71 -10.86 -23.09
C TYR A 343 -14.35 -11.89 -22.17
N LEU A 344 -15.56 -12.35 -22.48
CA LEU A 344 -16.13 -13.58 -21.94
C LEU A 344 -15.62 -14.76 -22.77
N THR A 345 -15.02 -15.75 -22.12
CA THR A 345 -14.43 -16.94 -22.75
C THR A 345 -15.23 -18.17 -22.42
N GLU A 346 -15.76 -18.88 -23.43
CA GLU A 346 -16.45 -20.17 -23.28
C GLU A 346 -15.47 -21.29 -22.90
N ILE A 347 -15.71 -21.98 -21.80
CA ILE A 347 -14.80 -23.04 -21.34
C ILE A 347 -14.79 -24.28 -22.24
N LYS A 348 -15.88 -24.55 -22.96
CA LYS A 348 -16.02 -25.76 -23.79
C LYS A 348 -15.09 -25.79 -25.00
N ASN A 349 -14.80 -24.63 -25.58
CA ASN A 349 -14.07 -24.50 -26.84
C ASN A 349 -13.04 -23.36 -26.87
N GLY A 350 -13.04 -22.45 -25.87
CA GLY A 350 -12.14 -21.32 -25.77
C GLY A 350 -12.54 -20.11 -26.63
N ASP A 351 -13.71 -20.12 -27.26
CA ASP A 351 -14.19 -18.96 -28.02
C ASP A 351 -14.43 -17.77 -27.11
N VAL A 352 -14.18 -16.55 -27.62
CA VAL A 352 -14.26 -15.32 -26.84
C VAL A 352 -15.27 -14.34 -27.43
N GLU A 353 -16.00 -13.66 -26.58
CA GLU A 353 -16.92 -12.57 -26.91
C GLU A 353 -16.45 -11.28 -26.26
N LEU A 354 -16.29 -10.21 -27.04
CA LEU A 354 -15.97 -8.87 -26.54
C LEU A 354 -17.23 -8.22 -25.96
N ILE A 355 -17.20 -7.90 -24.66
CA ILE A 355 -18.34 -7.30 -23.95
C ILE A 355 -18.13 -5.84 -23.59
N LEU A 356 -16.88 -5.39 -23.39
CA LEU A 356 -16.58 -4.01 -23.02
C LEU A 356 -15.20 -3.60 -23.53
N THR A 357 -15.09 -2.35 -23.97
CA THR A 357 -13.80 -1.72 -24.25
C THR A 357 -13.66 -0.45 -23.40
N GLU A 358 -12.59 -0.38 -22.61
CA GLU A 358 -12.10 0.84 -21.98
C GLU A 358 -10.95 1.38 -22.82
N GLN A 359 -11.01 2.66 -23.14
CA GLN A 359 -9.97 3.32 -23.92
C GLN A 359 -9.68 4.70 -23.34
N GLU A 360 -8.41 5.08 -23.37
CA GLU A 360 -7.91 6.34 -22.84
C GLU A 360 -6.88 6.92 -23.81
N GLU A 361 -6.74 8.23 -23.84
CA GLU A 361 -5.75 8.89 -24.69
C GLU A 361 -4.29 8.61 -24.22
N ASN A 362 -4.09 8.53 -22.91
CA ASN A 362 -2.77 8.34 -22.28
C ASN A 362 -2.57 6.90 -21.81
N PHE A 363 -3.10 6.57 -20.62
CA PHE A 363 -2.99 5.22 -20.04
C PHE A 363 -4.21 4.91 -19.18
N LEU A 364 -4.48 3.63 -19.01
CA LEU A 364 -5.48 3.11 -18.08
C LEU A 364 -4.82 2.68 -16.78
N ASP A 365 -5.53 2.93 -15.68
CA ASP A 365 -5.23 2.28 -14.40
C ASP A 365 -5.98 0.95 -14.34
N PHE A 366 -5.29 -0.11 -13.91
CA PHE A 366 -5.89 -1.44 -13.73
C PHE A 366 -6.27 -1.62 -12.28
N TYR A 367 -7.58 -1.60 -12.06
CA TYR A 367 -8.18 -1.84 -10.77
C TYR A 367 -8.51 -3.33 -10.60
N ASP A 368 -9.29 -3.67 -9.57
CA ASP A 368 -9.70 -5.02 -9.27
C ASP A 368 -10.42 -5.72 -10.42
N ASP A 369 -10.64 -7.01 -10.25
CA ASP A 369 -11.53 -7.78 -11.11
C ASP A 369 -12.96 -7.20 -11.12
N ALA A 370 -13.67 -7.40 -12.22
CA ALA A 370 -15.11 -7.18 -12.27
C ALA A 370 -15.80 -8.03 -11.20
N LYS A 371 -16.61 -7.40 -10.35
CA LYS A 371 -17.35 -8.10 -9.29
C LYS A 371 -18.75 -8.43 -9.80
N TRP A 372 -18.97 -9.69 -10.15
CA TRP A 372 -20.27 -10.17 -10.59
C TRP A 372 -21.27 -10.12 -9.44
N LEU A 373 -22.47 -9.67 -9.74
CA LEU A 373 -23.62 -9.72 -8.82
C LEU A 373 -24.23 -11.12 -8.83
N GLU A 374 -24.94 -11.48 -7.75
CA GLU A 374 -25.54 -12.81 -7.57
C GLU A 374 -26.53 -13.19 -8.68
N ASN A 375 -27.16 -12.18 -9.33
CA ASN A 375 -28.05 -12.40 -10.46
C ASN A 375 -27.30 -12.97 -11.72
N GLY A 376 -25.97 -12.86 -11.76
CA GLY A 376 -25.13 -13.29 -12.87
C GLY A 376 -25.32 -12.53 -14.19
N THR A 377 -26.19 -11.50 -14.20
CA THR A 377 -26.52 -10.68 -15.37
C THR A 377 -25.81 -9.34 -15.38
N ASP A 378 -25.28 -8.92 -14.25
CA ASP A 378 -24.60 -7.64 -14.08
C ASP A 378 -23.29 -7.80 -13.31
N PHE A 379 -22.37 -6.87 -13.52
CA PHE A 379 -21.15 -6.78 -12.72
C PHE A 379 -20.81 -5.33 -12.37
N ILE A 380 -20.07 -5.15 -11.29
CA ILE A 380 -19.57 -3.87 -10.84
C ILE A 380 -18.20 -3.61 -11.49
N TRP A 381 -18.05 -2.42 -12.07
CA TRP A 381 -16.87 -1.99 -12.79
C TRP A 381 -16.40 -0.61 -12.34
N LYS A 382 -15.10 -0.40 -12.16
CA LYS A 382 -14.48 0.92 -11.92
C LYS A 382 -13.96 1.48 -13.23
N SER A 383 -14.30 2.74 -13.57
CA SER A 383 -13.88 3.38 -14.80
C SER A 383 -13.67 4.88 -14.60
N GLU A 384 -12.77 5.46 -15.39
CA GLU A 384 -12.51 6.91 -15.46
C GLU A 384 -13.15 7.58 -16.68
N ARG A 385 -14.08 6.91 -17.38
CA ARG A 385 -14.72 7.39 -18.62
C ARG A 385 -15.38 8.75 -18.50
N SER A 386 -15.82 9.16 -17.30
CA SER A 386 -16.42 10.47 -17.01
C SER A 386 -15.39 11.57 -16.69
N GLY A 387 -14.09 11.26 -16.67
CA GLY A 387 -13.05 12.18 -16.20
C GLY A 387 -12.67 12.00 -14.73
N TRP A 388 -13.47 11.25 -13.99
CA TRP A 388 -13.27 10.88 -12.58
C TRP A 388 -13.41 9.38 -12.43
N ARG A 389 -12.76 8.81 -11.43
CA ARG A 389 -12.87 7.39 -11.11
C ARG A 389 -14.17 7.11 -10.40
N HIS A 390 -15.09 6.42 -11.08
CA HIS A 390 -16.41 6.09 -10.60
C HIS A 390 -16.71 4.59 -10.67
N ILE A 391 -17.79 4.19 -9.99
CA ILE A 391 -18.33 2.83 -10.00
C ILE A 391 -19.50 2.77 -10.97
N TYR A 392 -19.46 1.77 -11.83
CA TYR A 392 -20.52 1.47 -12.80
C TYR A 392 -21.08 0.07 -12.57
N LYS A 393 -22.40 -0.08 -12.77
CA LYS A 393 -23.03 -1.37 -12.96
C LYS A 393 -23.14 -1.61 -14.45
N VAL A 394 -22.63 -2.74 -14.94
CA VAL A 394 -22.53 -3.09 -16.35
C VAL A 394 -23.27 -4.40 -16.57
N SER A 395 -24.15 -4.48 -17.59
CA SER A 395 -24.79 -5.72 -17.99
C SER A 395 -23.76 -6.72 -18.56
N ARG A 396 -24.07 -8.02 -18.46
CA ARG A 396 -23.19 -9.10 -18.88
C ARG A 396 -22.66 -8.96 -20.30
N ASP A 397 -23.50 -8.48 -21.20
CA ASP A 397 -23.20 -8.24 -22.61
C ASP A 397 -22.57 -6.85 -22.88
N GLY A 398 -22.36 -6.06 -21.82
CA GLY A 398 -21.82 -4.70 -21.92
C GLY A 398 -22.77 -3.64 -22.51
N SER A 399 -24.00 -4.01 -22.88
CA SER A 399 -24.93 -3.11 -23.58
C SER A 399 -25.52 -2.02 -22.70
N ASN A 400 -25.61 -2.22 -21.38
CA ASN A 400 -26.14 -1.26 -20.42
C ASN A 400 -25.09 -0.92 -19.36
N ILE A 401 -24.79 0.37 -19.19
CA ILE A 401 -23.80 0.88 -18.24
C ILE A 401 -24.44 1.98 -17.40
N VAL A 402 -24.61 1.75 -16.12
CA VAL A 402 -25.21 2.69 -15.16
C VAL A 402 -24.16 3.22 -14.22
N ASN A 403 -23.98 4.53 -14.14
CA ASN A 403 -23.11 5.18 -13.16
C ASN A 403 -23.79 5.15 -11.78
N LEU A 404 -23.12 4.55 -10.78
CA LEU A 404 -23.62 4.45 -9.40
C LEU A 404 -23.11 5.58 -8.50
N THR A 405 -22.09 6.34 -8.95
CA THR A 405 -21.42 7.37 -8.17
C THR A 405 -21.10 8.56 -9.09
N ASP A 406 -21.84 9.63 -8.95
CA ASP A 406 -21.68 10.81 -9.82
C ASP A 406 -21.03 11.97 -9.06
N GLY A 407 -20.32 12.86 -9.77
CA GLY A 407 -19.72 14.06 -9.21
C GLY A 407 -18.26 14.29 -9.60
N ALA A 408 -17.70 15.44 -9.17
CA ALA A 408 -16.33 15.83 -9.44
C ALA A 408 -15.37 15.31 -8.34
N PHE A 409 -15.26 14.00 -8.19
CA PHE A 409 -14.38 13.35 -7.23
C PHE A 409 -14.03 11.92 -7.66
N ASP A 410 -12.94 11.38 -7.11
CA ASP A 410 -12.50 10.01 -7.34
C ASP A 410 -12.94 9.09 -6.20
N ILE A 411 -13.38 7.90 -6.55
CA ILE A 411 -13.44 6.75 -5.64
C ILE A 411 -12.04 6.15 -5.54
N THR A 412 -11.61 5.87 -4.30
CA THR A 412 -10.32 5.24 -4.09
C THR A 412 -10.43 3.72 -3.92
N ASP A 413 -11.52 3.21 -3.32
CA ASP A 413 -11.70 1.79 -3.08
C ASP A 413 -13.17 1.39 -2.90
N VAL A 414 -13.54 0.16 -3.29
CA VAL A 414 -14.86 -0.45 -3.02
C VAL A 414 -14.73 -1.38 -1.82
N GLN A 415 -15.53 -1.14 -0.78
CA GLN A 415 -15.41 -1.84 0.50
C GLN A 415 -16.33 -3.07 0.60
N ALA A 416 -17.58 -2.95 0.16
CA ALA A 416 -18.55 -4.03 0.20
C ALA A 416 -19.68 -3.80 -0.80
N ILE A 417 -20.35 -4.89 -1.19
CA ILE A 417 -21.58 -4.89 -1.97
C ILE A 417 -22.62 -5.67 -1.15
N ASP A 418 -23.65 -4.97 -0.70
CA ASP A 418 -24.80 -5.55 0.02
C ASP A 418 -25.96 -5.69 -0.99
N GLU A 419 -25.95 -6.77 -1.74
CA GLU A 419 -26.98 -7.03 -2.75
C GLU A 419 -28.37 -7.17 -2.17
N LYS A 420 -28.47 -7.75 -0.97
CA LYS A 420 -29.76 -7.95 -0.25
C LYS A 420 -30.49 -6.65 0.01
N ASN A 421 -29.78 -5.59 0.41
CA ASN A 421 -30.34 -4.26 0.70
C ASN A 421 -30.09 -3.26 -0.44
N GLY A 422 -29.43 -3.69 -1.51
CA GLY A 422 -29.16 -2.90 -2.71
C GLY A 422 -28.16 -1.76 -2.50
N TRP A 423 -27.10 -1.96 -1.72
CA TRP A 423 -26.08 -0.95 -1.44
C TRP A 423 -24.69 -1.36 -1.93
N ILE A 424 -23.93 -0.37 -2.38
CA ILE A 424 -22.50 -0.47 -2.58
C ILE A 424 -21.79 0.55 -1.70
N TYR A 425 -20.75 0.11 -0.98
CA TYR A 425 -19.96 0.92 -0.06
C TYR A 425 -18.57 1.19 -0.64
N PHE A 426 -18.10 2.42 -0.54
CA PHE A 426 -16.83 2.82 -1.15
C PHE A 426 -16.15 3.95 -0.36
N ILE A 427 -14.85 4.11 -0.55
CA ILE A 427 -14.05 5.22 0.00
C ILE A 427 -13.90 6.31 -1.05
N ALA A 428 -14.16 7.54 -0.64
CA ALA A 428 -13.99 8.74 -1.46
C ALA A 428 -13.63 9.96 -0.58
N SER A 429 -13.28 11.06 -1.21
CA SER A 429 -12.89 12.31 -0.54
C SER A 429 -13.26 13.53 -1.38
N PRO A 430 -14.57 13.79 -1.63
CA PRO A 430 -15.01 14.88 -2.50
C PRO A 430 -14.58 16.26 -1.98
N ASP A 431 -14.49 16.45 -0.66
CA ASP A 431 -14.24 17.75 -0.04
C ASP A 431 -12.74 18.01 0.26
N ASN A 432 -11.94 16.96 0.44
CA ASN A 432 -10.53 17.07 0.82
C ASN A 432 -9.70 15.88 0.33
N VAL A 433 -8.84 16.11 -0.63
CA VAL A 433 -8.00 15.07 -1.26
C VAL A 433 -6.98 14.40 -0.32
N ALA A 434 -6.65 15.04 0.81
CA ALA A 434 -5.77 14.45 1.83
C ALA A 434 -6.48 13.46 2.76
N GLN A 435 -7.80 13.41 2.76
CA GLN A 435 -8.62 12.63 3.69
C GLN A 435 -9.37 11.50 3.00
N ARG A 436 -9.93 10.55 3.77
CA ARG A 436 -10.65 9.38 3.26
C ARG A 436 -11.89 9.09 4.10
N TYR A 437 -13.05 8.89 3.46
CA TYR A 437 -14.35 8.71 4.09
C TYR A 437 -15.16 7.61 3.41
N LEU A 438 -15.99 6.89 4.19
CA LEU A 438 -16.91 5.89 3.69
C LEU A 438 -18.19 6.56 3.18
N TYR A 439 -18.58 6.17 1.98
CA TYR A 439 -19.84 6.51 1.33
C TYR A 439 -20.58 5.25 0.93
N ARG A 440 -21.88 5.39 0.61
CA ARG A 440 -22.66 4.35 -0.05
C ARG A 440 -23.54 4.93 -1.15
N SER A 441 -23.87 4.10 -2.13
CA SER A 441 -24.83 4.39 -3.21
C SER A 441 -25.76 3.19 -3.41
N LYS A 442 -26.94 3.42 -3.98
CA LYS A 442 -27.86 2.36 -4.37
C LYS A 442 -27.37 1.67 -5.64
N LEU A 443 -27.47 0.32 -5.68
CA LEU A 443 -27.14 -0.49 -6.85
C LEU A 443 -28.09 -0.28 -8.05
N ASP A 444 -29.26 0.33 -7.82
CA ASP A 444 -30.21 0.72 -8.87
C ASP A 444 -29.99 2.14 -9.40
N GLY A 445 -29.03 2.89 -8.81
CA GLY A 445 -28.71 4.27 -9.21
C GLY A 445 -29.67 5.34 -8.67
N THR A 446 -30.66 5.00 -7.86
CA THR A 446 -31.67 5.95 -7.34
C THR A 446 -31.15 6.90 -6.28
N LEU A 447 -30.07 6.53 -5.57
CA LEU A 447 -29.40 7.36 -4.57
C LEU A 447 -27.87 7.18 -4.68
N SER A 448 -27.15 8.27 -4.79
CA SER A 448 -25.70 8.29 -4.89
C SER A 448 -25.05 9.05 -3.74
N ASN A 449 -23.82 8.65 -3.40
CA ASN A 449 -22.83 9.40 -2.58
C ASN A 449 -23.30 9.78 -1.16
N GLN A 450 -24.08 8.92 -0.50
CA GLN A 450 -24.42 9.13 0.90
C GLN A 450 -23.21 8.88 1.80
N ARG A 451 -22.70 9.93 2.46
CA ARG A 451 -21.58 9.79 3.43
C ARG A 451 -22.04 9.03 4.66
N ILE A 452 -21.27 8.03 5.06
CA ILE A 452 -21.48 7.19 6.27
C ILE A 452 -20.54 7.64 7.39
N THR A 453 -19.28 7.94 7.10
CA THR A 453 -18.32 8.42 8.11
C THR A 453 -18.81 9.73 8.72
N PRO A 454 -19.03 9.82 10.05
CA PRO A 454 -19.42 11.04 10.74
C PRO A 454 -18.37 12.16 10.59
N LYS A 455 -18.81 13.42 10.77
CA LYS A 455 -17.96 14.59 10.52
C LYS A 455 -16.78 14.72 11.51
N GLU A 456 -16.94 14.19 12.71
CA GLU A 456 -15.91 14.20 13.77
C GLU A 456 -14.67 13.35 13.44
N TYR A 457 -14.80 12.37 12.55
CA TYR A 457 -13.66 11.56 12.09
C TYR A 457 -12.93 12.22 10.91
N THR A 458 -12.47 13.46 11.12
CA THR A 458 -11.69 14.18 10.12
C THR A 458 -10.28 13.59 10.01
N GLY A 459 -9.93 13.04 8.83
CA GLY A 459 -8.66 12.35 8.58
C GLY A 459 -8.81 11.14 7.66
N SER A 460 -8.01 10.12 7.89
CA SER A 460 -8.04 8.88 7.12
C SER A 460 -8.85 7.80 7.83
N ASN A 461 -9.90 7.35 7.16
CA ASN A 461 -10.80 6.32 7.63
C ASN A 461 -10.71 5.10 6.71
N ARG A 462 -10.55 3.90 7.31
CA ARG A 462 -10.55 2.62 6.63
C ARG A 462 -11.58 1.70 7.28
N TYR A 463 -12.21 0.87 6.47
CA TYR A 463 -13.26 -0.03 6.93
C TYR A 463 -12.97 -1.44 6.44
N GLN A 464 -12.90 -2.40 7.35
CA GLN A 464 -12.95 -3.81 7.02
C GLN A 464 -14.37 -4.29 7.31
N MET A 465 -15.19 -4.33 6.26
CA MET A 465 -16.63 -4.61 6.38
C MET A 465 -16.91 -6.11 6.38
N SER A 466 -18.01 -6.51 7.05
CA SER A 466 -18.60 -7.82 6.88
C SER A 466 -19.17 -7.98 5.47
N SER A 467 -19.31 -9.22 5.00
CA SER A 467 -19.81 -9.53 3.65
C SER A 467 -21.21 -8.97 3.38
N ASP A 468 -22.06 -8.92 4.42
CA ASP A 468 -23.42 -8.39 4.38
C ASP A 468 -23.50 -6.85 4.56
N GLY A 469 -22.34 -6.17 4.72
CA GLY A 469 -22.27 -4.72 4.91
C GLY A 469 -22.84 -4.19 6.22
N GLN A 470 -23.24 -5.06 7.18
CA GLN A 470 -23.88 -4.64 8.42
C GLN A 470 -22.89 -4.16 9.49
N TRP A 471 -21.70 -4.75 9.51
CA TRP A 471 -20.66 -4.49 10.49
C TRP A 471 -19.36 -4.08 9.82
N ALA A 472 -18.53 -3.35 10.55
CA ALA A 472 -17.17 -3.07 10.12
C ALA A 472 -16.20 -2.89 11.29
N ILE A 473 -14.94 -3.25 11.06
CA ILE A 473 -13.82 -2.74 11.85
C ILE A 473 -13.41 -1.40 11.22
N HIS A 474 -13.76 -0.31 11.88
CA HIS A 474 -13.39 1.03 11.49
C HIS A 474 -12.03 1.38 12.07
N SER A 475 -11.09 1.79 11.23
CA SER A 475 -9.77 2.29 11.60
C SER A 475 -9.69 3.77 11.24
N PHE A 476 -9.40 4.61 12.22
CA PHE A 476 -9.28 6.06 12.08
C PHE A 476 -7.92 6.55 12.51
N SER A 477 -7.34 7.47 11.77
CA SER A 477 -6.16 8.26 12.16
C SER A 477 -6.18 9.63 11.50
N SER A 478 -5.45 10.59 12.08
CA SER A 478 -5.10 11.85 11.43
C SER A 478 -3.57 12.06 11.47
N PHE A 479 -3.08 13.13 10.92
CA PHE A 479 -1.64 13.37 10.76
C PHE A 479 -0.85 13.21 12.06
N ALA A 480 -1.35 13.77 13.18
CA ALA A 480 -0.71 13.72 14.50
C ALA A 480 -1.40 12.72 15.46
N GLN A 481 -2.39 11.97 15.01
CA GLN A 481 -3.15 11.04 15.85
C GLN A 481 -2.93 9.60 15.43
N PRO A 482 -2.35 8.74 16.30
CA PRO A 482 -2.20 7.32 16.06
C PRO A 482 -3.52 6.62 15.71
N THR A 483 -3.42 5.56 14.92
CA THR A 483 -4.58 4.79 14.49
C THR A 483 -5.35 4.22 15.68
N GLN A 484 -6.64 4.46 15.69
CA GLN A 484 -7.61 3.82 16.59
C GLN A 484 -8.46 2.83 15.80
N LYS A 485 -8.94 1.76 16.44
CA LYS A 485 -9.84 0.80 15.81
C LYS A 485 -11.04 0.51 16.69
N GLN A 486 -12.21 0.46 16.06
CA GLN A 486 -13.47 0.16 16.73
C GLN A 486 -14.35 -0.74 15.88
N LEU A 487 -15.11 -1.59 16.53
CA LEU A 487 -16.21 -2.32 15.91
C LEU A 487 -17.41 -1.39 15.83
N ILE A 488 -17.99 -1.27 14.64
CA ILE A 488 -19.17 -0.45 14.40
C ILE A 488 -20.30 -1.25 13.73
N LYS A 489 -21.53 -0.88 14.00
CA LYS A 489 -22.65 -1.13 13.10
C LYS A 489 -22.63 -0.06 12.02
N VAL A 490 -22.60 -0.46 10.75
CA VAL A 490 -22.39 0.46 9.61
C VAL A 490 -23.54 1.45 9.47
N ASP A 491 -24.77 0.98 9.60
CA ASP A 491 -25.92 1.88 9.58
C ASP A 491 -25.91 2.81 10.80
N GLY A 492 -25.92 4.13 10.52
CA GLY A 492 -25.74 5.17 11.53
C GLY A 492 -24.32 5.26 12.14
N HIS A 493 -23.34 4.52 11.63
CA HIS A 493 -21.94 4.50 12.11
C HIS A 493 -21.83 4.32 13.63
N GLN A 494 -22.58 3.37 14.19
CA GLN A 494 -22.71 3.20 15.64
C GLN A 494 -21.51 2.44 16.20
N ALA A 495 -20.65 3.11 16.97
CA ALA A 495 -19.58 2.45 17.72
C ALA A 495 -20.15 1.48 18.74
N LYS A 496 -19.71 0.24 18.73
CA LYS A 496 -20.15 -0.84 19.63
C LYS A 496 -19.05 -1.24 20.61
N HIS A 497 -17.82 -1.32 20.13
CA HIS A 497 -16.69 -1.71 20.97
C HIS A 497 -15.40 -1.08 20.48
N GLN A 498 -14.59 -0.58 21.43
CA GLN A 498 -13.25 -0.07 21.15
C GLN A 498 -12.27 -1.25 21.14
N LEU A 499 -11.65 -1.49 19.99
CA LEU A 499 -10.70 -2.60 19.79
C LEU A 499 -9.25 -2.21 20.04
N MET A 500 -8.89 -0.98 19.69
CA MET A 500 -7.53 -0.48 19.81
C MET A 500 -7.51 1.03 20.04
N THR A 501 -6.92 1.48 21.14
CA THR A 501 -6.79 2.91 21.50
C THR A 501 -5.39 3.45 21.33
N ASN A 502 -4.38 2.59 21.25
CA ASN A 502 -2.98 2.99 21.33
C ASN A 502 -2.65 3.82 22.60
N GLU A 503 -3.22 3.46 23.74
CA GLU A 503 -3.12 4.24 24.97
C GLU A 503 -1.68 4.48 25.43
N LYS A 504 -0.83 3.41 25.41
CA LYS A 504 0.60 3.52 25.73
C LYS A 504 1.30 4.51 24.81
N LEU A 505 1.10 4.36 23.50
CA LEU A 505 1.68 5.27 22.50
C LEU A 505 1.19 6.70 22.67
N ASN A 506 -0.11 6.91 22.86
CA ASN A 506 -0.69 8.24 23.09
C ASN A 506 -0.10 8.91 24.32
N LYS A 507 0.12 8.16 25.42
CA LYS A 507 0.76 8.67 26.63
C LYS A 507 2.22 9.11 26.36
N GLN A 508 2.96 8.32 25.59
CA GLN A 508 4.34 8.64 25.22
C GLN A 508 4.41 9.88 24.31
N LEU A 509 3.53 9.96 23.31
CA LEU A 509 3.42 11.13 22.42
C LEU A 509 3.02 12.40 23.18
N ALA A 510 2.16 12.29 24.20
CA ALA A 510 1.75 13.44 25.01
C ALA A 510 2.91 14.02 25.84
N ALA A 511 3.97 13.26 26.09
CA ALA A 511 5.17 13.70 26.78
C ALA A 511 6.21 14.38 25.85
N LEU A 512 6.01 14.35 24.53
CA LEU A 512 6.88 15.00 23.56
C LEU A 512 6.47 16.46 23.31
N ALA A 513 7.41 17.27 22.85
CA ALA A 513 7.12 18.58 22.30
C ALA A 513 6.21 18.42 21.06
N LYS A 514 5.16 19.24 20.97
CA LYS A 514 4.19 19.13 19.86
C LYS A 514 4.56 20.12 18.76
N PRO A 515 5.00 19.65 17.58
CA PRO A 515 5.23 20.53 16.45
C PRO A 515 3.89 21.09 15.94
N GLU A 516 3.91 22.32 15.45
CA GLU A 516 2.79 22.85 14.69
C GLU A 516 2.76 22.18 13.30
N HIS A 517 1.59 21.83 12.81
CA HIS A 517 1.42 21.33 11.46
C HIS A 517 0.17 21.90 10.80
N GLU A 518 0.23 22.07 9.51
CA GLU A 518 -0.92 22.45 8.68
C GLU A 518 -0.88 21.78 7.31
N PHE A 519 -2.06 21.48 6.77
CA PHE A 519 -2.23 21.21 5.35
C PHE A 519 -2.49 22.52 4.63
N PHE A 520 -1.83 22.71 3.49
CA PHE A 520 -1.90 23.95 2.76
C PHE A 520 -1.99 23.71 1.26
N GLN A 521 -2.31 24.79 0.54
CA GLN A 521 -2.28 24.81 -0.91
C GLN A 521 -1.39 25.96 -1.39
N VAL A 522 -0.64 25.70 -2.47
CA VAL A 522 0.12 26.70 -3.21
C VAL A 522 -0.23 26.58 -4.68
N THR A 523 -0.07 27.68 -5.42
CA THR A 523 -0.39 27.73 -6.85
C THR A 523 0.93 27.73 -7.63
N ALA A 524 1.09 26.76 -8.55
CA ALA A 524 2.19 26.73 -9.51
C ALA A 524 2.10 27.90 -10.50
N GLN A 525 3.19 28.19 -11.22
CA GLN A 525 3.24 29.34 -12.15
C GLN A 525 2.18 29.28 -13.26
N ASP A 526 1.75 28.08 -13.64
CA ASP A 526 0.70 27.86 -14.65
C ASP A 526 -0.72 27.84 -14.06
N GLY A 527 -0.90 28.21 -12.79
CA GLY A 527 -2.19 28.35 -12.12
C GLY A 527 -2.73 27.07 -11.48
N VAL A 528 -2.01 25.94 -11.54
CA VAL A 528 -2.45 24.68 -10.92
C VAL A 528 -2.23 24.71 -9.42
N VAL A 529 -3.25 24.27 -8.65
CA VAL A 529 -3.21 24.20 -7.19
C VAL A 529 -2.60 22.88 -6.75
N LEU A 530 -1.52 22.95 -5.97
CA LEU A 530 -0.77 21.84 -5.39
C LEU A 530 -1.08 21.75 -3.90
N ASP A 531 -1.28 20.52 -3.40
CA ASP A 531 -1.57 20.25 -2.00
C ASP A 531 -0.29 19.83 -1.27
N GLY A 532 -0.13 20.29 -0.03
CA GLY A 532 1.02 19.94 0.78
C GLY A 532 0.72 19.96 2.29
N TYR A 533 1.70 19.53 3.06
CA TYR A 533 1.74 19.76 4.51
C TYR A 533 3.07 20.37 4.93
N ILE A 534 3.06 21.07 6.06
CA ILE A 534 4.24 21.64 6.70
C ILE A 534 4.19 21.36 8.20
N MET A 535 5.35 21.02 8.78
CA MET A 535 5.58 20.89 10.23
C MET A 535 6.63 21.91 10.65
N ARG A 536 6.35 22.63 11.75
CA ARG A 536 7.23 23.64 12.33
C ARG A 536 7.66 23.22 13.74
N PRO A 537 8.83 23.66 14.23
CA PRO A 537 9.22 23.47 15.62
C PRO A 537 8.13 23.84 16.64
N ALA A 538 8.10 23.17 17.78
CA ALA A 538 7.12 23.48 18.84
C ALA A 538 7.32 24.88 19.43
N ASP A 539 8.56 25.42 19.38
CA ASP A 539 8.95 26.78 19.78
C ASP A 539 9.11 27.73 18.59
N PHE A 540 8.32 27.49 17.53
CA PHE A 540 8.37 28.24 16.29
C PHE A 540 8.21 29.75 16.50
N ASP A 541 9.09 30.54 15.88
CA ASP A 541 9.10 31.98 15.89
C ASP A 541 9.15 32.53 14.46
N ALA A 542 8.06 33.05 13.97
CA ALA A 542 7.92 33.53 12.59
C ALA A 542 8.89 34.67 12.21
N SER A 543 9.57 35.28 13.19
CA SER A 543 10.58 36.32 12.95
C SER A 543 11.97 35.75 12.60
N LYS A 544 12.18 34.45 12.81
CA LYS A 544 13.42 33.75 12.52
C LYS A 544 13.37 33.07 11.16
N LYS A 545 14.54 32.72 10.64
CA LYS A 545 14.68 31.90 9.43
C LYS A 545 15.06 30.48 9.78
N TYR A 546 14.36 29.52 9.15
CA TYR A 546 14.55 28.10 9.38
C TYR A 546 14.95 27.38 8.10
N PRO A 547 15.92 26.46 8.15
CA PRO A 547 16.16 25.51 7.06
C PRO A 547 14.94 24.60 6.90
N ILE A 548 14.63 24.24 5.66
CA ILE A 548 13.50 23.37 5.32
C ILE A 548 13.97 22.07 4.66
N ILE A 549 13.35 20.96 5.05
CA ILE A 549 13.57 19.62 4.46
C ILE A 549 12.28 19.15 3.82
N PHE A 550 12.34 18.85 2.53
CA PHE A 550 11.22 18.25 1.81
C PHE A 550 11.33 16.73 1.79
N TYR A 551 10.24 16.04 2.16
CA TYR A 551 10.00 14.65 1.81
C TYR A 551 9.24 14.60 0.49
N VAL A 552 9.74 13.87 -0.50
CA VAL A 552 9.10 13.77 -1.82
C VAL A 552 8.94 12.32 -2.26
N TYR A 553 7.83 12.01 -2.93
CA TYR A 553 7.72 10.86 -3.82
C TYR A 553 7.62 11.34 -5.28
N GLY A 554 6.60 12.10 -5.64
CA GLY A 554 6.52 12.88 -6.88
C GLY A 554 6.19 12.08 -8.15
N GLU A 555 6.05 10.76 -8.07
CA GLU A 555 5.71 9.86 -9.16
C GLU A 555 4.33 9.18 -8.97
N PRO A 556 3.76 8.50 -10.00
CA PRO A 556 2.40 7.96 -9.98
C PRO A 556 2.07 6.96 -8.88
N ALA A 557 3.05 6.34 -8.24
CA ALA A 557 2.82 5.30 -7.24
C ALA A 557 2.62 5.83 -5.80
N GLY A 558 2.76 7.14 -5.52
CA GLY A 558 2.67 7.64 -4.15
C GLY A 558 2.09 9.04 -3.98
N GLN A 559 1.08 9.17 -3.11
CA GLN A 559 0.59 10.43 -2.56
C GLN A 559 1.23 10.67 -1.18
N THR A 560 1.84 11.82 -0.94
CA THR A 560 2.54 12.15 0.31
C THR A 560 1.73 13.09 1.23
N ALA A 561 0.97 14.05 0.67
CA ALA A 561 0.12 14.95 1.42
C ALA A 561 -1.19 14.25 1.84
N GLN A 562 -1.14 13.44 2.89
CA GLN A 562 -2.27 12.71 3.43
C GLN A 562 -2.43 12.96 4.92
N ASP A 563 -3.68 13.21 5.34
CA ASP A 563 -4.06 13.37 6.74
C ASP A 563 -4.22 11.99 7.39
N LYS A 564 -3.08 11.36 7.68
CA LYS A 564 -2.99 10.05 8.33
C LYS A 564 -1.77 9.92 9.21
N TRP A 565 -1.85 9.07 10.24
CA TRP A 565 -0.69 8.71 11.05
C TRP A 565 0.35 7.93 10.25
N ARG A 566 1.63 8.39 10.31
CA ARG A 566 2.75 7.79 9.57
C ARG A 566 3.73 7.03 10.47
N GLY A 567 3.39 6.79 11.74
CA GLY A 567 4.24 6.05 12.68
C GLY A 567 5.63 6.66 12.87
N ASN A 568 6.66 5.83 12.80
CA ASN A 568 8.05 6.26 12.97
C ASN A 568 8.50 7.33 11.95
N ALA A 569 7.88 7.41 10.77
CA ALA A 569 8.17 8.48 9.82
C ALA A 569 7.70 9.86 10.32
N TYR A 570 6.52 9.92 10.97
CA TYR A 570 6.06 11.15 11.64
C TYR A 570 6.99 11.54 12.78
N LEU A 571 7.41 10.58 13.60
CA LEU A 571 8.32 10.82 14.73
C LEU A 571 9.71 11.30 14.29
N TRP A 572 10.21 10.78 13.17
CA TRP A 572 11.46 11.25 12.59
C TRP A 572 11.35 12.68 12.06
N ASP A 573 10.25 13.03 11.40
CA ASP A 573 9.96 14.40 10.98
C ASP A 573 9.86 15.32 12.20
N GLN A 574 9.16 14.89 13.27
CA GLN A 574 9.09 15.64 14.53
C GLN A 574 10.48 15.83 15.16
N MET A 575 11.32 14.78 15.19
CA MET A 575 12.69 14.87 15.67
C MET A 575 13.50 15.92 14.88
N LEU A 576 13.33 15.98 13.56
CA LEU A 576 13.98 17.00 12.73
C LEU A 576 13.48 18.42 13.10
N THR A 577 12.17 18.57 13.41
CA THR A 577 11.66 19.88 13.87
C THR A 577 12.22 20.26 15.24
N GLU A 578 12.40 19.33 16.18
CA GLU A 578 13.08 19.57 17.47
C GLU A 578 14.55 20.01 17.27
N GLN A 579 15.15 19.63 16.14
CA GLN A 579 16.51 20.04 15.77
C GLN A 579 16.54 21.40 15.01
N GLY A 580 15.40 22.07 14.86
CA GLY A 580 15.28 23.40 14.28
C GLY A 580 15.04 23.43 12.77
N PHE A 581 14.65 22.32 12.16
CA PHE A 581 14.22 22.27 10.76
C PHE A 581 12.71 22.48 10.63
N ILE A 582 12.28 22.99 9.50
CA ILE A 582 10.92 22.84 9.00
C ILE A 582 10.90 21.57 8.13
N VAL A 583 9.84 20.78 8.24
CA VAL A 583 9.63 19.60 7.36
C VAL A 583 8.37 19.80 6.54
N ALA A 584 8.43 19.57 5.25
CA ALA A 584 7.28 19.73 4.36
C ALA A 584 7.22 18.61 3.29
N SER A 585 6.07 18.48 2.66
CA SER A 585 5.88 17.66 1.48
C SER A 585 4.81 18.25 0.58
N ILE A 586 4.98 18.10 -0.73
CA ILE A 586 4.06 18.60 -1.76
C ILE A 586 3.72 17.45 -2.70
N ASP A 587 2.44 17.30 -3.02
CA ASP A 587 1.98 16.44 -4.12
C ASP A 587 1.92 17.27 -5.41
N ASN A 588 2.77 16.92 -6.37
CA ASN A 588 2.76 17.48 -7.71
C ASN A 588 1.75 16.75 -8.61
N ARG A 589 1.47 17.28 -9.78
CA ARG A 589 0.71 16.58 -10.84
C ARG A 589 1.33 15.24 -11.17
N GLY A 590 0.48 14.28 -11.57
CA GLY A 590 0.87 12.90 -11.86
C GLY A 590 0.86 11.98 -10.63
N THR A 591 0.83 12.51 -9.39
CA THR A 591 0.65 11.67 -8.19
C THR A 591 -0.77 11.06 -8.15
N PRO A 592 -0.98 9.92 -7.45
CA PRO A 592 -2.29 9.25 -7.41
C PRO A 592 -3.28 9.94 -6.46
N ALA A 593 -3.13 11.24 -6.19
CA ALA A 593 -4.10 12.01 -5.45
C ALA A 593 -5.47 11.95 -6.14
N PRO A 594 -6.60 11.86 -5.39
CA PRO A 594 -7.93 11.72 -5.96
C PRO A 594 -8.45 13.06 -6.51
N LYS A 595 -7.76 13.59 -7.53
CA LYS A 595 -8.00 14.88 -8.19
C LYS A 595 -8.44 14.71 -9.66
N GLY A 596 -8.95 13.54 -10.01
CA GLY A 596 -9.45 13.21 -11.34
C GLY A 596 -8.38 12.75 -12.32
N ARG A 597 -8.86 12.28 -13.46
CA ARG A 597 -8.06 11.72 -14.54
C ARG A 597 -7.02 12.71 -15.08
N ALA A 598 -7.42 13.96 -15.32
CA ALA A 598 -6.54 15.00 -15.85
C ALA A 598 -5.32 15.26 -14.96
N TRP A 599 -5.48 15.21 -13.64
CA TRP A 599 -4.38 15.34 -12.68
C TRP A 599 -3.39 14.16 -12.79
N ARG A 600 -3.91 12.93 -12.72
CA ARG A 600 -3.04 11.75 -12.69
C ARG A 600 -2.30 11.50 -13.97
N LYS A 601 -2.93 11.82 -15.13
CA LYS A 601 -2.38 11.51 -16.47
C LYS A 601 -1.60 12.65 -17.10
N SER A 602 -1.51 13.81 -16.43
CA SER A 602 -0.79 15.00 -16.91
C SER A 602 0.71 14.79 -17.17
N ILE A 603 1.30 13.76 -16.55
CA ILE A 603 2.73 13.45 -16.68
C ILE A 603 3.04 12.48 -17.83
N TYR A 604 2.04 11.99 -18.55
CA TYR A 604 2.26 11.03 -19.63
C TYR A 604 3.29 11.55 -20.65
N GLY A 605 4.31 10.74 -20.93
CA GLY A 605 5.44 11.11 -21.75
C GLY A 605 6.42 12.12 -21.14
N ALA A 606 6.20 12.55 -19.87
CA ALA A 606 6.98 13.62 -19.22
C ALA A 606 7.26 13.34 -17.73
N VAL A 607 7.37 12.07 -17.35
CA VAL A 607 7.73 11.67 -15.98
C VAL A 607 9.08 12.28 -15.59
N GLY A 608 9.15 12.90 -14.40
CA GLY A 608 10.34 13.60 -13.93
C GLY A 608 10.52 15.03 -14.47
N ILE A 609 9.76 15.44 -15.50
CA ILE A 609 9.83 16.79 -16.08
C ILE A 609 8.79 17.71 -15.45
N LEU A 610 7.49 17.40 -15.65
CA LEU A 610 6.40 18.20 -15.11
C LEU A 610 6.39 18.18 -13.57
N SER A 611 6.59 17.02 -12.98
CA SER A 611 6.60 16.84 -11.53
C SER A 611 7.74 17.65 -10.85
N SER A 612 8.92 17.69 -11.43
CA SER A 612 10.03 18.51 -10.88
C SER A 612 9.77 20.01 -11.04
N ARG A 613 9.13 20.45 -12.12
CA ARG A 613 8.69 21.84 -12.28
C ARG A 613 7.69 22.24 -11.20
N ASP A 614 6.67 21.41 -10.95
CA ASP A 614 5.67 21.67 -9.92
C ASP A 614 6.30 21.78 -8.52
N GLN A 615 7.27 20.91 -8.18
CA GLN A 615 8.00 20.99 -6.91
C GLN A 615 8.80 22.30 -6.78
N ALA A 616 9.47 22.72 -7.86
CA ALA A 616 10.23 23.98 -7.88
C ALA A 616 9.30 25.21 -7.74
N ASP A 617 8.18 25.22 -8.47
CA ASP A 617 7.19 26.30 -8.38
C ASP A 617 6.55 26.36 -6.98
N ALA A 618 6.25 25.19 -6.37
CA ALA A 618 5.74 25.13 -5.02
C ALA A 618 6.71 25.71 -3.99
N LEU A 619 8.00 25.38 -4.06
CA LEU A 619 9.00 25.98 -3.17
C LEU A 619 9.08 27.50 -3.33
N LYS A 620 9.08 28.02 -4.55
CA LYS A 620 9.07 29.47 -4.80
C LYS A 620 7.85 30.13 -4.17
N ALA A 621 6.65 29.60 -4.43
CA ALA A 621 5.41 30.10 -3.84
C ALA A 621 5.40 30.03 -2.30
N MET A 622 6.00 28.98 -1.70
CA MET A 622 6.15 28.87 -0.25
C MET A 622 7.10 29.93 0.32
N THR A 623 8.22 30.19 -0.32
CA THR A 623 9.20 31.21 0.14
C THR A 623 8.67 32.64 -0.01
N GLU A 624 7.84 32.89 -0.99
CA GLU A 624 7.10 34.15 -1.15
C GLU A 624 6.04 34.35 -0.05
N ARG A 625 5.29 33.27 0.26
CA ARG A 625 4.24 33.28 1.28
C ARG A 625 4.78 33.32 2.71
N TRP A 626 5.89 32.66 3.00
CA TRP A 626 6.42 32.44 4.34
C TRP A 626 7.88 32.89 4.46
N SER A 627 8.06 34.13 4.92
CA SER A 627 9.37 34.77 5.08
C SER A 627 10.31 34.05 6.06
N TYR A 628 9.78 33.17 6.92
CA TYR A 628 10.57 32.35 7.85
C TYR A 628 11.28 31.15 7.19
N ILE A 629 10.96 30.81 5.94
CA ILE A 629 11.70 29.79 5.20
C ILE A 629 13.03 30.37 4.73
N ASP A 630 14.13 29.69 5.02
CA ASP A 630 15.45 30.05 4.53
C ASP A 630 15.69 29.41 3.16
N SER A 631 15.59 30.21 2.10
CA SER A 631 15.78 29.76 0.72
C SER A 631 17.20 29.28 0.40
N ASP A 632 18.19 29.64 1.24
CA ASP A 632 19.58 29.22 1.06
C ASP A 632 19.88 27.87 1.75
N ARG A 633 18.95 27.38 2.57
CA ARG A 633 19.07 26.12 3.32
C ARG A 633 17.88 25.19 3.08
N VAL A 634 17.76 24.73 1.82
CA VAL A 634 16.68 23.82 1.38
C VAL A 634 17.25 22.43 1.15
N GLY A 635 16.72 21.46 1.87
CA GLY A 635 17.02 20.03 1.72
C GLY A 635 15.85 19.27 1.12
N ILE A 636 16.14 18.11 0.53
CA ILE A 636 15.14 17.21 -0.05
C ILE A 636 15.59 15.76 0.13
N TRP A 637 14.65 14.86 0.36
CA TRP A 637 14.93 13.43 0.35
C TRP A 637 13.73 12.62 -0.16
N GLY A 638 14.04 11.47 -0.73
CA GLY A 638 13.03 10.52 -1.14
C GLY A 638 13.61 9.16 -1.46
N HIS A 639 12.73 8.18 -1.58
CA HIS A 639 13.05 6.79 -1.86
C HIS A 639 12.36 6.34 -3.15
N SER A 640 13.03 5.50 -3.97
CA SER A 640 12.47 4.98 -5.23
C SER A 640 12.19 6.13 -6.21
N GLY A 641 10.96 6.31 -6.69
CA GLY A 641 10.54 7.49 -7.46
C GLY A 641 10.86 8.81 -6.73
N GLY A 642 10.75 8.84 -5.39
CA GLY A 642 11.19 9.99 -4.59
C GLY A 642 12.69 10.21 -4.61
N GLY A 643 13.48 9.15 -4.73
CA GLY A 643 14.94 9.23 -4.97
C GLY A 643 15.24 9.85 -6.32
N SER A 644 14.54 9.42 -7.37
CA SER A 644 14.61 10.00 -8.73
C SER A 644 14.22 11.48 -8.71
N MET A 645 13.14 11.82 -8.00
CA MET A 645 12.71 13.20 -7.84
C MET A 645 13.76 14.05 -7.11
N THR A 646 14.35 13.54 -6.02
CA THR A 646 15.44 14.20 -5.29
C THR A 646 16.61 14.54 -6.22
N LEU A 647 17.02 13.59 -7.07
CA LEU A 647 18.08 13.82 -8.07
C LEU A 647 17.64 14.87 -9.10
N ASN A 648 16.43 14.78 -9.64
CA ASN A 648 15.90 15.77 -10.57
C ASN A 648 15.89 17.18 -9.96
N MET A 649 15.51 17.33 -8.68
CA MET A 649 15.53 18.62 -8.01
C MET A 649 16.94 19.17 -7.85
N LEU A 650 17.91 18.36 -7.42
CA LEU A 650 19.31 18.79 -7.27
C LEU A 650 19.99 19.13 -8.62
N PHE A 651 19.62 18.44 -9.69
CA PHE A 651 20.29 18.58 -10.98
C PHE A 651 19.62 19.60 -11.91
N ARG A 652 18.29 19.78 -11.79
CA ARG A 652 17.54 20.75 -12.61
C ARG A 652 17.39 22.12 -11.98
N TYR A 653 17.35 22.15 -10.61
CA TYR A 653 17.13 23.37 -9.83
C TYR A 653 18.19 23.53 -8.73
N PRO A 654 19.49 23.51 -9.07
CA PRO A 654 20.59 23.60 -8.11
C PRO A 654 20.61 24.93 -7.35
N GLU A 655 20.00 25.97 -7.92
CA GLU A 655 19.82 27.27 -7.28
C GLU A 655 18.79 27.21 -6.15
N LEU A 656 17.85 26.25 -6.15
CA LEU A 656 16.81 26.11 -5.14
C LEU A 656 17.18 25.08 -4.07
N TYR A 657 17.65 23.91 -4.47
CA TYR A 657 17.92 22.78 -3.55
C TYR A 657 19.42 22.62 -3.30
N LYS A 658 19.81 22.63 -2.01
CA LYS A 658 21.22 22.66 -1.59
C LYS A 658 21.73 21.33 -1.09
N VAL A 659 20.85 20.49 -0.50
CA VAL A 659 21.19 19.18 0.06
C VAL A 659 20.16 18.16 -0.36
N GLY A 660 20.57 17.02 -0.88
CA GLY A 660 19.67 15.93 -1.22
C GLY A 660 20.15 14.57 -0.73
N ILE A 661 19.19 13.76 -0.25
CA ILE A 661 19.43 12.36 0.08
C ILE A 661 18.54 11.50 -0.83
N SER A 662 19.16 10.80 -1.77
CA SER A 662 18.46 9.97 -2.75
C SER A 662 18.64 8.49 -2.43
N LEU A 663 17.51 7.80 -2.15
CA LEU A 663 17.51 6.38 -1.81
C LEU A 663 16.95 5.56 -2.97
N ALA A 664 17.72 4.57 -3.42
CA ALA A 664 17.34 3.60 -4.46
C ALA A 664 16.64 4.25 -5.69
N PRO A 665 17.24 5.26 -6.33
CA PRO A 665 16.60 6.04 -7.40
C PRO A 665 16.56 5.29 -8.73
N VAL A 666 15.50 5.52 -9.52
CA VAL A 666 15.51 5.28 -10.96
C VAL A 666 16.32 6.41 -11.61
N ALA A 667 17.63 6.21 -11.76
CA ALA A 667 18.53 7.23 -12.32
C ALA A 667 18.36 7.41 -13.83
N ASP A 668 18.04 6.34 -14.55
CA ASP A 668 17.75 6.29 -15.99
C ASP A 668 16.47 5.48 -16.20
N GLN A 669 15.41 6.14 -16.65
CA GLN A 669 14.10 5.53 -16.84
C GLN A 669 14.09 4.35 -17.81
N ARG A 670 15.05 4.29 -18.76
CA ARG A 670 15.20 3.17 -19.71
C ARG A 670 15.67 1.88 -19.06
N LEU A 671 16.18 1.94 -17.82
CA LEU A 671 16.66 0.77 -17.08
C LEU A 671 15.58 0.14 -16.19
N TYR A 672 14.43 0.80 -16.04
CA TYR A 672 13.34 0.29 -15.26
C TYR A 672 12.45 -0.65 -16.09
N ASP A 673 11.46 -1.30 -15.48
CA ASP A 673 10.64 -2.28 -16.15
C ASP A 673 9.70 -1.66 -17.20
N SER A 674 9.32 -2.48 -18.19
CA SER A 674 8.49 -2.08 -19.33
C SER A 674 7.06 -1.75 -18.91
N ILE A 675 6.43 -2.48 -17.98
CA ILE A 675 5.01 -2.30 -17.65
C ILE A 675 4.77 -0.97 -16.94
N TYR A 676 5.59 -0.67 -15.91
CA TYR A 676 5.48 0.62 -15.20
C TYR A 676 5.87 1.77 -16.10
N GLN A 677 7.07 1.72 -16.65
CA GLN A 677 7.63 2.89 -17.30
C GLN A 677 6.92 3.23 -18.61
N GLU A 678 6.56 2.23 -19.41
CA GLU A 678 5.82 2.45 -20.66
C GLU A 678 4.37 2.88 -20.40
N ARG A 679 3.77 2.49 -19.26
CA ARG A 679 2.45 3.01 -18.84
C ARG A 679 2.47 4.53 -18.67
N TYR A 680 3.46 5.05 -17.97
CA TYR A 680 3.49 6.46 -17.60
C TYR A 680 4.29 7.36 -18.53
N SER A 681 5.28 6.80 -19.22
CA SER A 681 6.12 7.56 -20.17
C SER A 681 5.80 7.28 -21.63
N GLY A 682 4.87 6.35 -21.91
CA GLY A 682 4.60 5.89 -23.27
C GLY A 682 5.71 4.97 -23.82
N LEU A 683 5.56 4.48 -25.04
CA LEU A 683 6.58 3.63 -25.67
C LEU A 683 7.86 4.43 -25.96
N LEU A 684 9.02 3.82 -25.75
CA LEU A 684 10.32 4.45 -26.00
C LEU A 684 10.45 4.95 -27.47
N SER A 685 9.87 4.24 -28.42
CA SER A 685 9.83 4.64 -29.83
C SER A 685 9.13 5.97 -30.08
N ASP A 686 8.09 6.26 -29.27
CA ASP A 686 7.21 7.42 -29.45
C ASP A 686 7.67 8.60 -28.58
N TYR A 687 8.31 8.34 -27.44
CA TYR A 687 8.64 9.33 -26.40
C TYR A 687 10.13 9.34 -25.97
N ALA A 688 11.06 9.00 -26.87
CA ALA A 688 12.50 8.90 -26.53
C ALA A 688 13.06 10.15 -25.83
N GLU A 689 12.64 11.35 -26.25
CA GLU A 689 13.05 12.61 -25.62
C GLU A 689 12.50 12.73 -24.18
N GLY A 690 11.26 12.30 -23.93
CA GLY A 690 10.69 12.27 -22.57
C GLY A 690 11.47 11.38 -21.62
N TYR A 691 11.88 10.19 -22.09
CA TYR A 691 12.76 9.30 -21.34
C TYR A 691 14.11 9.92 -21.02
N GLU A 692 14.74 10.56 -22.01
CA GLU A 692 16.05 11.19 -21.82
C GLU A 692 15.93 12.39 -20.89
N GLN A 693 15.03 13.33 -21.17
CA GLN A 693 14.86 14.53 -20.35
C GLN A 693 14.31 14.25 -18.97
N GLY A 694 13.45 13.22 -18.80
CA GLY A 694 12.91 12.82 -17.50
C GLY A 694 13.92 12.10 -16.60
N SER A 695 14.95 11.48 -17.18
CA SER A 695 15.97 10.72 -16.44
C SER A 695 16.95 11.65 -15.71
N PRO A 696 17.11 11.52 -14.38
CA PRO A 696 18.05 12.35 -13.63
C PRO A 696 19.50 12.32 -14.17
N ILE A 697 19.96 11.16 -14.62
CA ILE A 697 21.34 10.97 -15.12
C ILE A 697 21.71 11.94 -16.24
N THR A 698 20.75 12.34 -17.07
CA THR A 698 20.95 13.32 -18.17
C THR A 698 21.41 14.69 -17.65
N HIS A 699 21.01 15.03 -16.42
CA HIS A 699 21.29 16.32 -15.80
C HIS A 699 22.38 16.26 -14.73
N ALA A 700 23.03 15.12 -14.53
CA ALA A 700 24.05 14.89 -13.49
C ALA A 700 25.19 15.92 -13.48
N LYS A 701 25.56 16.43 -14.68
CA LYS A 701 26.57 17.49 -14.85
C LYS A 701 26.27 18.78 -14.09
N ASN A 702 25.01 19.02 -13.73
CA ASN A 702 24.58 20.27 -13.09
C ASN A 702 24.62 20.20 -11.55
N LEU A 703 24.97 19.07 -10.93
CA LEU A 703 25.05 18.98 -9.48
C LEU A 703 25.97 20.07 -8.90
N GLN A 704 25.44 20.91 -8.02
CA GLN A 704 26.16 21.94 -7.28
C GLN A 704 26.03 21.74 -5.77
N GLY A 705 24.91 21.23 -5.30
CA GLY A 705 24.63 20.96 -3.90
C GLY A 705 25.32 19.70 -3.37
N LYS A 706 25.01 19.35 -2.14
CA LYS A 706 25.46 18.13 -1.46
C LYS A 706 24.51 16.98 -1.76
N LEU A 707 25.02 15.89 -2.26
CA LEU A 707 24.26 14.67 -2.56
C LEU A 707 24.78 13.51 -1.73
N LEU A 708 23.87 12.87 -0.97
CA LEU A 708 24.08 11.54 -0.41
C LEU A 708 23.23 10.54 -1.21
N LEU A 709 23.91 9.65 -1.94
CA LEU A 709 23.29 8.59 -2.73
C LEU A 709 23.33 7.28 -1.94
N ILE A 710 22.20 6.59 -1.81
CA ILE A 710 22.08 5.36 -1.00
C ILE A 710 21.40 4.29 -1.83
N HIS A 711 21.93 3.04 -1.84
CA HIS A 711 21.29 1.94 -2.55
C HIS A 711 21.63 0.58 -1.94
N GLY A 712 20.66 -0.36 -1.99
CA GLY A 712 20.87 -1.76 -1.64
C GLY A 712 21.39 -2.56 -2.83
N THR A 713 22.44 -3.39 -2.66
CA THR A 713 22.99 -4.18 -3.78
C THR A 713 22.11 -5.36 -4.17
N GLY A 714 21.17 -5.78 -3.30
CA GLY A 714 20.18 -6.82 -3.57
C GLY A 714 18.81 -6.28 -4.00
N ASP A 715 18.76 -5.06 -4.55
CA ASP A 715 17.53 -4.44 -5.03
C ASP A 715 17.07 -5.10 -6.34
N ASP A 716 16.00 -5.90 -6.24
CA ASP A 716 15.38 -6.61 -7.34
C ASP A 716 14.37 -5.76 -8.13
N ASN A 717 14.05 -4.58 -7.62
CA ASN A 717 13.08 -3.65 -8.22
C ASN A 717 13.79 -2.56 -9.03
N VAL A 718 14.44 -1.62 -8.33
CA VAL A 718 15.27 -0.60 -8.94
C VAL A 718 16.72 -1.07 -8.89
N HIS A 719 17.19 -1.62 -9.98
CA HIS A 719 18.49 -2.29 -10.01
C HIS A 719 19.65 -1.35 -9.69
N TYR A 720 20.56 -1.82 -8.85
CA TYR A 720 21.79 -1.13 -8.45
C TYR A 720 22.61 -0.63 -9.66
N GLN A 721 22.48 -1.29 -10.81
CA GLN A 721 23.05 -0.88 -12.10
C GLN A 721 22.77 0.59 -12.44
N GLY A 722 21.57 1.09 -12.17
CA GLY A 722 21.20 2.49 -12.43
C GLY A 722 22.04 3.47 -11.62
N THR A 723 22.29 3.14 -10.35
CA THR A 723 23.14 3.92 -9.46
C THR A 723 24.61 3.89 -9.90
N GLU A 724 25.16 2.74 -10.30
CA GLU A 724 26.53 2.66 -10.82
C GLU A 724 26.73 3.52 -12.08
N ARG A 725 25.74 3.51 -12.98
CA ARG A 725 25.79 4.38 -14.18
C ARG A 725 25.72 5.86 -13.82
N LEU A 726 24.89 6.24 -12.84
CA LEU A 726 24.84 7.62 -12.35
C LEU A 726 26.17 8.04 -11.70
N ILE A 727 26.75 7.18 -10.87
CA ILE A 727 28.07 7.41 -10.26
C ILE A 727 29.14 7.67 -11.35
N ASN A 728 29.16 6.83 -12.39
CA ASN A 728 30.10 7.00 -13.49
C ASN A 728 29.91 8.35 -14.22
N GLU A 729 28.66 8.78 -14.42
CA GLU A 729 28.35 10.06 -15.05
C GLU A 729 28.76 11.26 -14.15
N LEU A 730 28.54 11.20 -12.83
CA LEU A 730 29.00 12.21 -11.88
C LEU A 730 30.54 12.32 -11.85
N ILE A 731 31.24 11.18 -11.86
CA ILE A 731 32.71 11.13 -11.94
C ILE A 731 33.22 11.81 -13.23
N LYS A 732 32.63 11.51 -14.37
CA LYS A 732 32.95 12.09 -15.67
C LYS A 732 32.91 13.62 -15.66
N TYR A 733 31.98 14.22 -14.91
CA TYR A 733 31.88 15.66 -14.75
C TYR A 733 32.56 16.21 -13.49
N ASN A 734 33.37 15.39 -12.81
CA ASN A 734 34.05 15.74 -11.57
C ASN A 734 33.11 16.33 -10.50
N ARG A 735 31.88 15.76 -10.39
CA ARG A 735 30.93 16.15 -9.37
C ARG A 735 31.18 15.32 -8.11
N GLN A 736 31.32 16.02 -6.98
CA GLN A 736 31.58 15.37 -5.69
C GLN A 736 30.24 15.02 -5.02
N PHE A 737 30.14 13.82 -4.45
CA PHE A 737 28.98 13.31 -3.76
C PHE A 737 29.41 12.28 -2.71
N ASP A 738 28.51 12.01 -1.75
CA ASP A 738 28.67 10.94 -0.77
C ASP A 738 27.85 9.74 -1.23
N PHE A 739 28.35 8.54 -0.93
CA PHE A 739 27.68 7.30 -1.35
C PHE A 739 27.70 6.24 -0.24
N MET A 740 26.54 5.57 -0.04
CA MET A 740 26.41 4.42 0.84
C MET A 740 25.74 3.25 0.13
N SER A 741 26.50 2.18 -0.03
CA SER A 741 26.00 0.89 -0.52
C SER A 741 25.61 0.00 0.66
N TYR A 742 24.38 -0.54 0.64
CA TYR A 742 23.92 -1.51 1.62
C TYR A 742 24.01 -2.93 1.04
N PRO A 743 25.00 -3.75 1.46
CA PRO A 743 25.23 -5.08 0.90
C PRO A 743 23.99 -5.98 1.04
N ASN A 744 23.55 -6.58 -0.06
CA ASN A 744 22.45 -7.54 -0.16
C ASN A 744 21.10 -7.09 0.47
N ARG A 745 20.89 -5.77 0.67
CA ARG A 745 19.59 -5.23 1.07
C ARG A 745 18.74 -5.02 -0.17
N SER A 746 17.43 -5.37 -0.05
CA SER A 746 16.46 -5.19 -1.11
C SER A 746 16.02 -3.73 -1.25
N HIS A 747 15.07 -3.45 -2.14
CA HIS A 747 14.55 -2.10 -2.42
C HIS A 747 14.15 -1.30 -1.18
N GLY A 748 13.65 -1.95 -0.14
CA GLY A 748 13.23 -1.28 1.10
C GLY A 748 14.37 -0.83 2.03
N ILE A 749 15.58 -1.36 1.87
CA ILE A 749 16.76 -1.14 2.73
C ILE A 749 16.39 -1.27 4.23
N ARG A 750 15.79 -2.41 4.60
CA ARG A 750 15.29 -2.66 5.97
C ARG A 750 15.80 -3.96 6.57
N GLU A 751 16.19 -4.91 5.75
CA GLU A 751 16.61 -6.24 6.14
C GLU A 751 17.92 -6.21 6.95
N GLY A 752 18.08 -7.17 7.82
CA GLY A 752 19.26 -7.33 8.67
C GLY A 752 19.27 -6.42 9.89
N GLU A 753 19.99 -6.84 10.89
CA GLU A 753 20.09 -6.15 12.17
C GLU A 753 20.72 -4.76 12.00
N GLY A 754 20.17 -3.76 12.67
CA GLY A 754 20.69 -2.39 12.70
C GLY A 754 20.53 -1.57 11.42
N THR A 755 20.06 -2.14 10.30
CA THR A 755 20.02 -1.46 9.00
C THR A 755 19.21 -0.16 9.05
N THR A 756 17.98 -0.19 9.59
CA THR A 756 17.11 1.00 9.67
C THR A 756 17.70 2.06 10.60
N LEU A 757 18.25 1.66 11.74
CA LEU A 757 18.91 2.57 12.68
C LEU A 757 20.09 3.29 12.00
N HIS A 758 21.00 2.52 11.38
CA HIS A 758 22.17 3.05 10.67
C HIS A 758 21.74 4.03 9.55
N LEU A 759 20.77 3.62 8.74
CA LEU A 759 20.23 4.46 7.65
C LEU A 759 19.71 5.80 8.17
N LYS A 760 18.85 5.77 9.19
CA LYS A 760 18.23 6.98 9.73
C LYS A 760 19.21 7.88 10.47
N THR A 761 20.18 7.30 11.16
CA THR A 761 21.28 8.05 11.79
C THR A 761 22.12 8.78 10.74
N MET A 762 22.50 8.09 9.66
CA MET A 762 23.26 8.68 8.56
C MET A 762 22.50 9.84 7.91
N MET A 763 21.21 9.65 7.58
CA MET A 763 20.37 10.70 6.97
C MET A 763 20.26 11.93 7.89
N THR A 764 20.02 11.71 9.20
CA THR A 764 19.90 12.78 10.20
C THR A 764 21.21 13.58 10.30
N ASN A 765 22.33 12.87 10.40
CA ASN A 765 23.64 13.51 10.49
C ASN A 765 23.98 14.31 9.22
N TYR A 766 23.60 13.81 8.06
CA TYR A 766 23.86 14.50 6.79
C TYR A 766 23.11 15.84 6.70
N PHE A 767 21.83 15.88 7.08
CA PHE A 767 21.10 17.15 7.14
C PHE A 767 21.67 18.10 8.19
N ASN A 768 22.01 17.61 9.37
CA ASN A 768 22.63 18.43 10.42
C ASN A 768 23.97 19.03 10.00
N GLN A 769 24.78 18.29 9.23
CA GLN A 769 26.09 18.73 8.78
C GLN A 769 26.00 19.77 7.66
N HIS A 770 25.00 19.69 6.78
CA HIS A 770 25.00 20.44 5.53
C HIS A 770 23.90 21.50 5.43
N LEU A 771 22.91 21.53 6.34
CA LEU A 771 21.84 22.52 6.34
C LEU A 771 21.81 23.44 7.58
N LYS A 772 22.56 23.14 8.64
CA LYS A 772 22.67 24.01 9.85
C LYS A 772 23.66 25.13 9.73
#